data_705718bd5e4a74b69c796af7861b2e48
#
_entry.id   705718bd5e4a74b69c796af7861b2e48
#
_cell.length_a   1.000
_cell.length_b   1.000
_cell.length_c   1.000
_cell.angle_alpha   90.00
_cell.angle_beta   90.00
_cell.angle_gamma   90.00
#
_symmetry.space_group_name_H-M   'P 1'
#
loop_
_entity.id
_entity.type
_entity.pdbx_description
1 polymer ?
#
loop_
_entity_poly.entity_id
_entity_poly.type
_entity_poly.pdbx_seq_one_letter_code
_entity_poly.pdbx_strand_id
1 'polypeptide(L)'
;MEQLIDFHAPEVQAVLDTLLKDRSTGKNIIWATDPPEELQTVMYEPVTDRSQITTQQLGLTHYEVVLPRMMKQTDTQQQRTRKKGEVFSPAWVCNKMNNALDADWFRGLGAGETTGQFTVELPQGWQTVETPVQFPVCKGRTPAWVQYVQSRRLEVTCGEAPFLASRYDAATGEMIPVARRIGILDRKLRVVSENAATEDEWRKYATHAVQSTYGYEYQGDNLLLARVNLLLTYAEHLQARWQRKPTKKELQPIATIISWNLWQMDGLHLSVPGGKPQPEAEQLDLFSMFGAAEPQPPTVSCKVKNWRKGSHGTTQNFETIQEGSTSMKFDYVIGNPPYQDETLGDNKGFAPPVYNKFLDSSYEIADKVEMIHPARFLFNAGSTPKAWNEKMLSDPHLTVLHYESDSSKIFANTDIKGGVVITYRDKVKNYGAIEHFIVFDELRSIARKIGKTDYVPLSKVIYAAESYRFTETMHKENSSVESLLSKGHKYDFKSNVLSKLDNIVFFSEMPKDGSSYIKILGLDGSRRTEKWIRKDYVRVPENFGSYKVFISKANGSGAFGETLSAPIIAEPGIGHTQTFMSIGKCESEQEAIAITKYVKTKFARAMLGVLKITQDCPAPKWKYVPLQDFTAHSDIDWSKSVAEIDQQLYRKYDLTADEIEFIEIHVKEMA
;
A
#
# COMPACT_ATOMS: atom_id res chain seq x y z
N MET A 1 -25.35 -12.59 18.99
CA MET A 1 -24.05 -12.94 18.41
C MET A 1 -23.34 -13.87 19.36
N GLU A 2 -22.71 -14.90 18.85
CA GLU A 2 -21.87 -15.78 19.66
C GLU A 2 -20.69 -14.98 20.24
N GLN A 3 -20.34 -15.17 21.52
CA GLN A 3 -19.27 -14.43 22.15
C GLN A 3 -17.91 -14.88 21.56
N LEU A 4 -17.21 -14.02 20.83
CA LEU A 4 -15.96 -14.35 20.12
C LEU A 4 -14.81 -14.66 21.10
N ILE A 5 -14.74 -13.92 22.20
CA ILE A 5 -13.77 -14.11 23.29
C ILE A 5 -14.51 -14.00 24.62
N ASP A 6 -14.38 -15.04 25.44
CA ASP A 6 -14.92 -15.10 26.80
C ASP A 6 -13.77 -14.97 27.81
N PHE A 7 -13.65 -13.80 28.44
CA PHE A 7 -12.66 -13.58 29.51
C PHE A 7 -12.98 -14.35 30.80
N HIS A 8 -14.23 -14.81 30.96
CA HIS A 8 -14.65 -15.62 32.13
C HIS A 8 -14.42 -17.12 31.91
N ALA A 9 -14.01 -17.53 30.70
CA ALA A 9 -13.69 -18.94 30.46
C ALA A 9 -12.61 -19.42 31.42
N PRO A 10 -12.76 -20.64 31.99
CA PRO A 10 -11.84 -21.19 33.01
C PRO A 10 -10.38 -21.21 32.51
N GLU A 11 -10.15 -21.47 31.22
CA GLU A 11 -8.84 -21.51 30.60
C GLU A 11 -8.15 -20.12 30.62
N VAL A 12 -8.92 -19.05 30.40
CA VAL A 12 -8.43 -17.67 30.41
C VAL A 12 -8.21 -17.22 31.84
N GLN A 13 -9.21 -17.39 32.74
CA GLN A 13 -9.15 -17.00 34.14
C GLN A 13 -7.98 -17.65 34.89
N ALA A 14 -7.66 -18.89 34.54
CA ALA A 14 -6.56 -19.62 35.18
C ALA A 14 -5.19 -18.94 35.02
N VAL A 15 -4.99 -18.13 33.99
CA VAL A 15 -3.68 -17.52 33.62
C VAL A 15 -3.76 -16.04 33.27
N LEU A 16 -4.89 -15.37 33.50
CA LEU A 16 -5.17 -14.00 33.12
C LEU A 16 -4.11 -13.02 33.65
N ASP A 17 -3.71 -13.13 34.89
CA ASP A 17 -2.65 -12.31 35.48
C ASP A 17 -1.30 -12.42 34.71
N THR A 18 -1.03 -13.60 34.16
CA THR A 18 0.17 -13.84 33.37
C THR A 18 0.05 -13.20 31.98
N LEU A 19 -1.14 -13.27 31.37
CA LEU A 19 -1.42 -12.64 30.07
C LEU A 19 -1.40 -11.12 30.15
N LEU A 20 -1.74 -10.53 31.29
CA LEU A 20 -1.68 -9.07 31.49
C LEU A 20 -0.26 -8.54 31.64
N LYS A 21 0.75 -9.37 31.97
CA LYS A 21 2.11 -8.88 32.23
C LYS A 21 2.80 -8.31 30.99
N ASP A 22 3.27 -7.08 31.12
CA ASP A 22 4.31 -6.53 30.26
C ASP A 22 5.69 -6.95 30.79
N ARG A 23 6.43 -7.66 29.94
CA ARG A 23 7.74 -8.24 30.31
C ARG A 23 8.88 -7.23 30.27
N SER A 24 8.67 -6.07 29.66
CA SER A 24 9.65 -4.98 29.61
C SER A 24 9.67 -4.20 30.92
N THR A 25 8.48 -3.87 31.44
CA THR A 25 8.32 -3.06 32.65
C THR A 25 8.14 -3.89 33.93
N GLY A 26 7.68 -5.14 33.79
CA GLY A 26 7.27 -5.99 34.93
C GLY A 26 5.90 -5.65 35.51
N LYS A 27 5.24 -4.61 35.00
CA LYS A 27 3.86 -4.20 35.37
C LYS A 27 2.85 -4.91 34.45
N ASN A 28 1.58 -4.53 34.51
CA ASN A 28 0.62 -4.93 33.50
C ASN A 28 0.74 -4.04 32.27
N ILE A 29 0.24 -4.53 31.12
CA ILE A 29 0.06 -3.72 29.92
C ILE A 29 -0.88 -2.56 30.22
N ILE A 30 -0.69 -1.43 29.52
CA ILE A 30 -1.52 -0.23 29.66
C ILE A 30 -2.54 -0.15 28.52
N TRP A 31 -3.58 0.64 28.69
CA TRP A 31 -4.58 0.84 27.63
C TRP A 31 -3.98 1.34 26.33
N ALA A 32 -3.16 2.40 26.42
CA ALA A 32 -2.56 3.10 25.28
C ALA A 32 -3.59 3.51 24.19
N THR A 33 -4.84 3.61 24.60
CA THR A 33 -6.00 4.07 23.82
C THR A 33 -7.04 4.60 24.80
N ASP A 34 -8.07 5.30 24.30
CA ASP A 34 -9.18 5.76 25.14
C ASP A 34 -9.88 4.53 25.78
N PRO A 35 -9.88 4.39 27.11
CA PRO A 35 -10.60 3.31 27.79
C PRO A 35 -12.10 3.47 27.58
N PRO A 36 -12.91 2.36 27.69
CA PRO A 36 -14.35 2.45 27.63
C PRO A 36 -14.93 3.41 28.68
N GLU A 37 -15.93 4.22 28.26
CA GLU A 37 -16.57 5.22 29.16
C GLU A 37 -17.18 4.59 30.40
N GLU A 38 -17.64 3.35 30.32
CA GLU A 38 -18.20 2.57 31.43
C GLU A 38 -17.22 2.43 32.60
N LEU A 39 -15.91 2.34 32.31
CA LEU A 39 -14.89 2.29 33.35
C LEU A 39 -14.79 3.58 34.17
N GLN A 40 -15.07 4.73 33.55
CA GLN A 40 -15.05 6.02 34.25
C GLN A 40 -16.15 6.14 35.31
N THR A 41 -17.25 5.40 35.16
CA THR A 41 -18.39 5.43 36.06
C THR A 41 -18.29 4.40 37.19
N VAL A 42 -17.54 3.31 37.01
CA VAL A 42 -17.50 2.16 37.91
C VAL A 42 -16.22 2.13 38.74
N MET A 43 -15.11 2.67 38.21
CA MET A 43 -13.82 2.67 38.91
C MET A 43 -13.69 3.92 39.80
N TYR A 44 -13.11 3.72 40.99
CA TYR A 44 -12.89 4.77 41.98
C TYR A 44 -11.90 5.85 41.50
N GLU A 45 -10.91 5.43 40.71
CA GLU A 45 -9.90 6.30 40.13
C GLU A 45 -10.14 6.45 38.60
N PRO A 46 -9.91 7.63 38.04
CA PRO A 46 -10.03 7.82 36.59
C PRO A 46 -9.12 6.86 35.82
N VAL A 47 -9.70 6.12 34.86
CA VAL A 47 -8.94 5.25 33.98
C VAL A 47 -8.56 6.04 32.74
N THR A 48 -7.26 6.12 32.44
CA THR A 48 -6.69 6.85 31.30
C THR A 48 -6.01 5.87 30.34
N ASP A 49 -5.55 6.37 29.21
CA ASP A 49 -4.70 5.65 28.26
C ASP A 49 -3.40 5.11 28.88
N ARG A 50 -2.92 5.75 29.95
CA ARG A 50 -1.72 5.34 30.73
C ARG A 50 -2.01 4.36 31.87
N SER A 51 -3.26 4.13 32.18
CA SER A 51 -3.66 3.20 33.23
C SER A 51 -3.40 1.76 32.79
N GLN A 52 -2.98 0.92 33.77
CA GLN A 52 -2.81 -0.51 33.55
C GLN A 52 -4.17 -1.20 33.36
N ILE A 53 -4.21 -2.21 32.48
CA ILE A 53 -5.34 -3.12 32.40
C ILE A 53 -5.24 -4.11 33.57
N THR A 54 -6.32 -4.28 34.33
CA THR A 54 -6.36 -5.11 35.56
C THR A 54 -7.42 -6.17 35.47
N THR A 55 -7.23 -7.27 36.23
CA THR A 55 -8.24 -8.32 36.41
C THR A 55 -9.53 -7.81 37.02
N GLN A 56 -9.46 -6.78 37.88
CA GLN A 56 -10.65 -6.13 38.43
C GLN A 56 -11.52 -5.47 37.37
N GLN A 57 -10.91 -4.76 36.42
CA GLN A 57 -11.62 -4.14 35.29
C GLN A 57 -12.28 -5.19 34.41
N LEU A 58 -11.59 -6.30 34.12
CA LEU A 58 -12.07 -7.40 33.28
C LEU A 58 -13.12 -8.30 34.01
N GLY A 59 -13.17 -8.25 35.32
CA GLY A 59 -14.10 -9.02 36.14
C GLY A 59 -15.46 -8.36 36.37
N LEU A 60 -15.72 -7.19 35.77
CA LEU A 60 -17.00 -6.50 35.87
C LEU A 60 -18.06 -7.28 35.08
N THR A 61 -18.95 -7.99 35.82
CA THR A 61 -19.92 -8.94 35.26
C THR A 61 -21.01 -8.30 34.38
N HIS A 62 -21.15 -6.99 34.44
CA HIS A 62 -22.18 -6.28 33.68
C HIS A 62 -21.63 -5.48 32.47
N TYR A 63 -20.32 -5.47 32.29
CA TYR A 63 -19.67 -4.69 31.25
C TYR A 63 -18.60 -5.51 30.53
N GLU A 64 -18.72 -5.62 29.20
CA GLU A 64 -17.66 -6.18 28.34
C GLU A 64 -16.66 -5.07 28.01
N VAL A 65 -15.65 -4.92 28.85
CA VAL A 65 -14.68 -3.82 28.83
C VAL A 65 -13.69 -3.93 27.67
N VAL A 66 -13.34 -5.15 27.28
CA VAL A 66 -12.44 -5.44 26.14
C VAL A 66 -13.19 -6.30 25.14
N LEU A 67 -13.49 -5.72 24.00
CA LEU A 67 -14.28 -6.34 22.94
C LEU A 67 -13.47 -6.48 21.66
N PRO A 68 -13.60 -7.60 20.94
CA PRO A 68 -13.18 -7.67 19.55
C PRO A 68 -13.79 -6.55 18.73
N ARG A 69 -13.05 -6.06 17.73
CA ARG A 69 -13.46 -4.91 16.91
C ARG A 69 -14.87 -5.04 16.36
N MET A 70 -15.22 -6.22 15.85
CA MET A 70 -16.55 -6.45 15.26
C MET A 70 -17.70 -6.41 16.26
N MET A 71 -17.41 -6.51 17.55
CA MET A 71 -18.38 -6.36 18.64
C MET A 71 -18.48 -4.91 19.16
N LYS A 72 -17.52 -4.03 18.82
CA LYS A 72 -17.56 -2.60 19.17
C LYS A 72 -18.63 -1.88 18.36
N GLN A 73 -19.21 -0.80 18.91
CA GLN A 73 -20.17 0.05 18.20
C GLN A 73 -19.55 0.62 16.91
N THR A 74 -20.37 0.81 15.87
CA THR A 74 -19.91 1.29 14.56
C THR A 74 -19.17 2.64 14.62
N ASP A 75 -19.66 3.56 15.45
CA ASP A 75 -19.03 4.86 15.65
C ASP A 75 -17.63 4.73 16.27
N THR A 76 -17.48 3.85 17.25
CA THR A 76 -16.18 3.53 17.88
C THR A 76 -15.22 2.91 16.87
N GLN A 77 -15.69 1.96 16.03
CA GLN A 77 -14.87 1.38 14.96
C GLN A 77 -14.38 2.45 13.97
N GLN A 78 -15.26 3.35 13.55
CA GLN A 78 -14.90 4.44 12.62
C GLN A 78 -13.92 5.45 13.24
N GLN A 79 -14.10 5.79 14.52
CA GLN A 79 -13.18 6.67 15.24
C GLN A 79 -11.79 6.04 15.36
N ARG A 80 -11.70 4.77 15.72
CA ARG A 80 -10.43 4.03 15.82
C ARG A 80 -9.75 3.90 14.46
N THR A 81 -10.50 3.64 13.39
CA THR A 81 -9.96 3.63 12.03
C THR A 81 -9.38 4.98 11.63
N ARG A 82 -10.08 6.08 11.95
CA ARG A 82 -9.63 7.45 11.59
C ARG A 82 -8.48 7.97 12.46
N LYS A 83 -8.55 7.75 13.78
CA LYS A 83 -7.57 8.28 14.74
C LYS A 83 -6.35 7.38 14.93
N LYS A 84 -6.52 6.07 14.86
CA LYS A 84 -5.49 5.07 15.19
C LYS A 84 -5.04 4.22 14.00
N GLY A 85 -5.60 4.47 12.80
CA GLY A 85 -5.29 3.67 11.60
C GLY A 85 -5.68 2.19 11.71
N GLU A 86 -6.61 1.84 12.60
CA GLU A 86 -7.00 0.47 12.91
C GLU A 86 -7.85 -0.11 11.77
N VAL A 87 -7.21 -0.91 10.90
CA VAL A 87 -7.83 -1.62 9.79
C VAL A 87 -7.50 -3.10 9.91
N PHE A 88 -8.53 -3.95 10.11
CA PHE A 88 -8.32 -5.39 10.27
C PHE A 88 -8.43 -6.13 8.95
N SER A 89 -7.49 -7.04 8.73
CA SER A 89 -7.45 -7.87 7.52
C SER A 89 -8.49 -8.98 7.61
N PRO A 90 -9.35 -9.13 6.58
CA PRO A 90 -10.26 -10.28 6.48
C PRO A 90 -9.50 -11.60 6.47
N ALA A 91 -10.11 -12.66 6.98
CA ALA A 91 -9.44 -13.96 7.10
C ALA A 91 -8.95 -14.51 5.74
N TRP A 92 -9.66 -14.26 4.64
CA TRP A 92 -9.21 -14.68 3.31
C TRP A 92 -7.92 -13.98 2.87
N VAL A 93 -7.71 -12.70 3.25
CA VAL A 93 -6.44 -11.97 2.99
C VAL A 93 -5.32 -12.56 3.85
N CYS A 94 -5.59 -12.81 5.13
CA CYS A 94 -4.64 -13.46 6.03
C CYS A 94 -4.24 -14.85 5.49
N ASN A 95 -5.20 -15.61 4.96
CA ASN A 95 -4.93 -16.89 4.32
C ASN A 95 -4.01 -16.74 3.09
N LYS A 96 -4.31 -15.79 2.20
CA LYS A 96 -3.53 -15.52 0.99
C LYS A 96 -2.08 -15.18 1.34
N MET A 97 -1.87 -14.28 2.29
CA MET A 97 -0.54 -13.88 2.72
C MET A 97 0.19 -15.02 3.44
N ASN A 98 -0.46 -15.75 4.33
CA ASN A 98 0.14 -16.92 4.99
C ASN A 98 0.51 -18.03 3.97
N ASN A 99 -0.29 -18.21 2.90
CA ASN A 99 0.05 -19.14 1.80
C ASN A 99 1.33 -18.73 1.08
N ALA A 100 1.53 -17.44 0.84
CA ALA A 100 2.73 -16.96 0.16
C ALA A 100 4.00 -17.19 1.00
N LEU A 101 3.93 -16.95 2.32
CA LEU A 101 5.03 -17.26 3.25
C LEU A 101 5.33 -18.76 3.30
N ASP A 102 4.30 -19.60 3.35
CA ASP A 102 4.50 -21.05 3.38
C ASP A 102 5.09 -21.56 2.05
N ALA A 103 4.56 -21.11 0.92
CA ALA A 103 5.10 -21.47 -0.39
C ALA A 103 6.58 -21.06 -0.53
N ASP A 104 6.97 -19.92 0.02
CA ASP A 104 8.37 -19.51 0.03
C ASP A 104 9.22 -20.39 0.94
N TRP A 105 8.71 -20.74 2.13
CA TRP A 105 9.41 -21.62 3.07
C TRP A 105 9.65 -23.01 2.44
N PHE A 106 8.63 -23.61 1.81
CA PHE A 106 8.73 -24.91 1.16
C PHE A 106 9.68 -24.88 -0.05
N ARG A 107 9.65 -23.84 -0.86
CA ARG A 107 10.61 -23.62 -1.96
C ARG A 107 12.05 -23.54 -1.46
N GLY A 108 12.27 -22.91 -0.32
CA GLY A 108 13.60 -22.86 0.33
C GLY A 108 14.17 -24.23 0.66
N LEU A 109 13.33 -25.26 0.79
CA LEU A 109 13.74 -26.67 0.97
C LEU A 109 13.80 -27.47 -0.35
N GLY A 110 13.62 -26.84 -1.50
CA GLY A 110 13.59 -27.49 -2.81
C GLY A 110 12.31 -28.28 -3.10
N ALA A 111 11.22 -28.00 -2.40
CA ALA A 111 9.94 -28.64 -2.63
C ALA A 111 9.24 -28.10 -3.90
N GLY A 112 8.45 -28.96 -4.57
CA GLY A 112 7.64 -28.56 -5.72
C GLY A 112 6.48 -27.63 -5.33
N GLU A 113 5.89 -26.96 -6.32
CA GLU A 113 4.85 -25.93 -6.12
C GLU A 113 3.60 -26.42 -5.36
N THR A 114 3.26 -27.71 -5.46
CA THR A 114 2.10 -28.31 -4.77
C THR A 114 2.42 -28.86 -3.38
N THR A 115 3.68 -28.82 -2.97
CA THR A 115 4.10 -29.33 -1.65
C THR A 115 3.83 -28.29 -0.58
N GLY A 116 3.25 -28.70 0.53
CA GLY A 116 3.02 -27.82 1.70
C GLY A 116 1.79 -26.92 1.60
N GLN A 117 0.83 -27.24 0.75
CA GLN A 117 -0.42 -26.49 0.68
C GLN A 117 -1.32 -26.80 1.88
N PHE A 118 -1.72 -25.76 2.60
CA PHE A 118 -2.71 -25.84 3.68
C PHE A 118 -4.13 -25.59 3.17
N THR A 119 -4.26 -24.73 2.16
CA THR A 119 -5.53 -24.30 1.60
C THR A 119 -5.42 -24.06 0.10
N VAL A 120 -6.58 -24.13 -0.58
CA VAL A 120 -6.77 -23.64 -1.94
C VAL A 120 -7.47 -22.30 -1.85
N GLU A 121 -6.94 -21.27 -2.50
CA GLU A 121 -7.53 -19.93 -2.50
C GLU A 121 -8.80 -19.88 -3.35
N LEU A 122 -9.80 -19.17 -2.87
CA LEU A 122 -11.02 -18.78 -3.57
C LEU A 122 -11.10 -17.25 -3.64
N PRO A 123 -11.93 -16.64 -4.48
CA PRO A 123 -11.96 -15.18 -4.67
C PRO A 123 -12.07 -14.36 -3.38
N GLN A 124 -12.86 -14.79 -2.40
CA GLN A 124 -12.99 -14.15 -1.08
C GLN A 124 -13.10 -15.21 0.03
N GLY A 125 -12.28 -16.27 -0.05
CA GLY A 125 -12.33 -17.36 0.88
C GLY A 125 -11.23 -18.38 0.64
N TRP A 126 -11.40 -19.56 1.17
CA TRP A 126 -10.50 -20.70 0.96
C TRP A 126 -11.20 -22.03 1.18
N GLN A 127 -10.64 -23.06 0.60
CA GLN A 127 -10.94 -24.45 0.89
C GLN A 127 -9.74 -25.08 1.61
N THR A 128 -9.97 -25.73 2.74
CA THR A 128 -8.91 -26.44 3.45
C THR A 128 -8.51 -27.71 2.71
N VAL A 129 -7.20 -27.94 2.60
CA VAL A 129 -6.67 -29.23 2.10
C VAL A 129 -6.76 -30.22 3.26
N GLU A 130 -7.57 -31.27 3.11
CA GLU A 130 -7.84 -32.24 4.19
C GLU A 130 -6.72 -33.25 4.38
N THR A 131 -5.91 -33.52 3.33
CA THR A 131 -4.77 -34.44 3.43
C THR A 131 -3.66 -33.84 4.31
N PRO A 132 -2.93 -34.67 5.08
CA PRO A 132 -1.78 -34.21 5.85
C PRO A 132 -0.75 -33.49 4.99
N VAL A 133 -0.19 -32.43 5.54
CA VAL A 133 0.83 -31.61 4.85
C VAL A 133 2.09 -32.41 4.64
N GLN A 134 2.50 -32.58 3.38
CA GLN A 134 3.71 -33.33 3.03
C GLN A 134 4.96 -32.46 3.18
N PHE A 135 5.96 -32.99 3.85
CA PHE A 135 7.25 -32.34 4.04
C PHE A 135 8.35 -33.04 3.27
N PRO A 136 9.31 -32.30 2.68
CA PRO A 136 10.45 -32.91 2.02
C PRO A 136 11.34 -33.64 3.03
N VAL A 137 12.00 -34.72 2.56
CA VAL A 137 12.98 -35.44 3.38
C VAL A 137 14.28 -34.64 3.45
N CYS A 138 14.58 -34.13 4.66
CA CYS A 138 15.81 -33.39 4.89
C CYS A 138 16.98 -34.35 5.24
N LYS A 139 18.18 -34.09 4.70
CA LYS A 139 19.41 -34.85 5.03
C LYS A 139 19.95 -34.58 6.45
N GLY A 140 19.32 -33.68 7.21
CA GLY A 140 19.74 -33.31 8.57
C GLY A 140 19.08 -34.16 9.66
N ARG A 141 19.52 -33.93 10.93
CA ARG A 141 18.95 -34.64 12.10
C ARG A 141 17.54 -34.15 12.48
N THR A 142 17.18 -32.92 12.13
CA THR A 142 15.88 -32.32 12.47
C THR A 142 14.91 -32.49 11.29
N PRO A 143 13.76 -33.15 11.49
CA PRO A 143 12.74 -33.27 10.44
C PRO A 143 12.28 -31.94 9.91
N ALA A 144 11.91 -31.84 8.63
CA ALA A 144 11.47 -30.61 8.00
C ALA A 144 10.23 -30.00 8.68
N TRP A 145 9.27 -30.83 9.10
CA TRP A 145 8.10 -30.36 9.83
C TRP A 145 8.45 -29.69 11.17
N VAL A 146 9.49 -30.18 11.88
CA VAL A 146 9.99 -29.52 13.11
C VAL A 146 10.64 -28.18 12.79
N GLN A 147 11.40 -28.09 11.68
CA GLN A 147 11.99 -26.83 11.23
C GLN A 147 10.89 -25.80 10.88
N TYR A 148 9.80 -26.24 10.22
CA TYR A 148 8.64 -25.41 9.93
C TYR A 148 8.00 -24.87 11.22
N VAL A 149 7.70 -25.75 12.18
CA VAL A 149 7.13 -25.39 13.47
C VAL A 149 8.00 -24.38 14.22
N GLN A 150 9.32 -24.51 14.13
CA GLN A 150 10.29 -23.63 14.79
C GLN A 150 10.64 -22.37 13.99
N SER A 151 10.10 -22.19 12.78
CA SER A 151 10.30 -20.98 11.98
C SER A 151 9.74 -19.76 12.72
N ARG A 152 10.59 -18.76 12.99
CA ARG A 152 10.20 -17.55 13.73
C ARG A 152 9.45 -16.60 12.82
N ARG A 153 8.19 -16.39 13.12
CA ARG A 153 7.30 -15.50 12.35
C ARG A 153 6.77 -14.39 13.26
N LEU A 154 6.88 -13.16 12.80
CA LEU A 154 6.45 -11.97 13.53
C LEU A 154 5.32 -11.27 12.77
N GLU A 155 4.20 -11.01 13.45
CA GLU A 155 3.17 -10.10 12.97
C GLU A 155 3.40 -8.70 13.54
N VAL A 156 3.54 -7.72 12.63
CA VAL A 156 3.78 -6.32 12.96
C VAL A 156 2.44 -5.61 13.17
N THR A 157 2.31 -4.87 14.30
CA THR A 157 1.06 -4.19 14.67
C THR A 157 -0.13 -5.15 14.63
N CYS A 158 -0.01 -6.20 15.43
CA CYS A 158 -0.81 -7.41 15.24
C CYS A 158 -2.31 -7.24 15.56
N GLY A 159 -2.75 -6.12 16.15
CA GLY A 159 -4.14 -5.98 16.55
C GLY A 159 -4.61 -7.14 17.42
N GLU A 160 -5.65 -7.85 16.98
CA GLU A 160 -6.17 -9.09 17.60
C GLU A 160 -5.44 -10.36 17.12
N ALA A 161 -4.32 -10.20 16.38
CA ALA A 161 -3.46 -11.23 15.79
C ALA A 161 -4.13 -12.10 14.69
N PRO A 162 -4.81 -11.52 13.69
CA PRO A 162 -5.53 -12.28 12.67
C PRO A 162 -4.62 -13.11 11.74
N PHE A 163 -3.35 -12.72 11.55
CA PHE A 163 -2.37 -13.53 10.81
C PHE A 163 -1.81 -14.68 11.64
N LEU A 164 -1.73 -14.51 12.97
CA LEU A 164 -1.17 -15.53 13.87
C LEU A 164 -2.21 -16.57 14.28
N ALA A 165 -3.45 -16.16 14.59
CA ALA A 165 -4.51 -17.02 15.11
C ALA A 165 -5.87 -16.63 14.50
N SER A 166 -6.51 -17.55 13.81
CA SER A 166 -7.75 -17.29 13.09
C SER A 166 -8.94 -18.02 13.72
N ARG A 167 -9.22 -17.73 14.99
CA ARG A 167 -10.40 -18.29 15.67
C ARG A 167 -11.71 -17.78 15.10
N TYR A 168 -11.71 -16.54 14.65
CA TYR A 168 -12.79 -15.86 13.95
C TYR A 168 -12.21 -14.93 12.87
N ASP A 169 -13.04 -14.54 11.93
CA ASP A 169 -12.69 -13.50 10.94
C ASP A 169 -12.79 -12.12 11.62
N ALA A 170 -11.69 -11.40 11.70
CA ALA A 170 -11.61 -10.09 12.36
C ALA A 170 -12.43 -9.00 11.64
N ALA A 171 -12.83 -9.22 10.37
CA ALA A 171 -13.64 -8.29 9.58
C ALA A 171 -15.15 -8.57 9.70
N THR A 172 -15.56 -9.83 9.89
CA THR A 172 -16.97 -10.23 9.92
C THR A 172 -17.45 -10.74 11.30
N GLY A 173 -16.54 -11.19 12.15
CA GLY A 173 -16.85 -11.83 13.42
C GLY A 173 -17.34 -13.29 13.25
N GLU A 174 -17.21 -13.90 12.07
CA GLU A 174 -17.58 -15.29 11.86
C GLU A 174 -16.57 -16.23 12.52
N MET A 175 -17.06 -17.17 13.36
CA MET A 175 -16.20 -18.17 14.00
C MET A 175 -15.67 -19.18 13.00
N ILE A 176 -14.37 -19.49 13.08
CA ILE A 176 -13.70 -20.43 12.17
C ILE A 176 -13.40 -21.73 12.93
N PRO A 177 -13.99 -22.87 12.53
CA PRO A 177 -13.70 -24.16 13.14
C PRO A 177 -12.22 -24.52 13.04
N VAL A 178 -11.67 -25.21 14.06
CA VAL A 178 -10.24 -25.56 14.15
C VAL A 178 -9.68 -26.16 12.84
N ALA A 179 -10.43 -27.06 12.22
CA ALA A 179 -10.01 -27.71 10.97
C ALA A 179 -9.90 -26.75 9.76
N ARG A 180 -10.52 -25.57 9.81
CA ARG A 180 -10.52 -24.58 8.72
C ARG A 180 -9.62 -23.37 9.00
N ARG A 181 -9.00 -23.32 10.15
CA ARG A 181 -8.16 -22.19 10.57
C ARG A 181 -6.91 -22.04 9.74
N ILE A 182 -6.50 -20.80 9.55
CA ILE A 182 -5.45 -20.41 8.60
C ILE A 182 -4.31 -19.60 9.25
N GLY A 183 -4.42 -19.27 10.53
CA GLY A 183 -3.39 -18.50 11.24
C GLY A 183 -2.05 -19.24 11.31
N ILE A 184 -0.97 -18.51 11.45
CA ILE A 184 0.39 -19.07 11.52
C ILE A 184 0.51 -20.10 12.65
N LEU A 185 -0.02 -19.80 13.84
CA LEU A 185 -0.02 -20.72 14.95
C LEU A 185 -0.94 -21.93 14.68
N ASP A 186 -2.12 -21.71 14.08
CA ASP A 186 -3.05 -22.77 13.71
C ASP A 186 -2.37 -23.78 12.74
N ARG A 187 -1.67 -23.28 11.71
CA ARG A 187 -0.94 -24.12 10.75
C ARG A 187 0.17 -24.93 11.43
N LYS A 188 0.95 -24.29 12.33
CA LYS A 188 2.00 -24.97 13.07
C LYS A 188 1.43 -26.06 13.98
N LEU A 189 0.32 -25.77 14.70
CA LEU A 189 -0.34 -26.75 15.57
C LEU A 189 -1.00 -27.88 14.78
N ARG A 190 -1.54 -27.60 13.59
CA ARG A 190 -2.00 -28.62 12.65
C ARG A 190 -0.85 -29.55 12.24
N VAL A 191 0.30 -29.00 11.85
CA VAL A 191 1.48 -29.79 11.50
C VAL A 191 1.95 -30.64 12.68
N VAL A 192 1.95 -30.10 13.89
CA VAL A 192 2.25 -30.88 15.10
C VAL A 192 1.24 -32.03 15.30
N SER A 193 -0.05 -31.75 15.10
CA SER A 193 -1.13 -32.75 15.26
C SER A 193 -1.05 -33.86 14.21
N GLU A 194 -0.58 -33.57 13.01
CA GLU A 194 -0.40 -34.52 11.92
C GLU A 194 0.84 -35.43 12.11
N ASN A 195 1.87 -34.97 12.85
CA ASN A 195 3.17 -35.64 12.93
C ASN A 195 3.51 -36.20 14.31
N ALA A 196 2.98 -35.64 15.42
CA ALA A 196 3.25 -36.15 16.75
C ALA A 196 2.47 -37.42 17.07
N ALA A 197 3.17 -38.46 17.48
CA ALA A 197 2.61 -39.78 17.80
C ALA A 197 2.00 -39.84 19.21
N THR A 198 2.55 -39.10 20.17
CA THR A 198 2.11 -39.08 21.57
C THR A 198 1.72 -37.68 22.02
N GLU A 199 0.94 -37.61 23.09
CA GLU A 199 0.54 -36.34 23.67
C GLU A 199 1.74 -35.54 24.23
N ASP A 200 2.72 -36.21 24.83
CA ASP A 200 3.94 -35.57 25.33
C ASP A 200 4.77 -34.97 24.19
N GLU A 201 4.88 -35.69 23.07
CA GLU A 201 5.52 -35.19 21.88
C GLU A 201 4.74 -34.00 21.29
N TRP A 202 3.41 -34.11 21.23
CA TRP A 202 2.56 -33.01 20.78
C TRP A 202 2.77 -31.75 21.65
N ARG A 203 2.71 -31.88 22.98
CA ARG A 203 2.92 -30.76 23.91
C ARG A 203 4.28 -30.11 23.74
N LYS A 204 5.32 -30.90 23.55
CA LYS A 204 6.68 -30.43 23.29
C LYS A 204 6.73 -29.55 22.05
N TYR A 205 6.24 -30.03 20.91
CA TYR A 205 6.31 -29.30 19.65
C TYR A 205 5.26 -28.20 19.53
N ALA A 206 4.10 -28.32 20.17
CA ALA A 206 3.14 -27.26 20.32
C ALA A 206 3.72 -26.07 21.13
N THR A 207 4.52 -26.36 22.18
CA THR A 207 5.28 -25.33 22.90
C THR A 207 6.28 -24.63 21.96
N HIS A 208 6.99 -25.37 21.11
CA HIS A 208 7.90 -24.77 20.10
C HIS A 208 7.13 -23.92 19.08
N ALA A 209 5.92 -24.32 18.66
CA ALA A 209 5.06 -23.52 17.81
C ALA A 209 4.74 -22.16 18.42
N VAL A 210 4.33 -22.13 19.70
CA VAL A 210 4.08 -20.87 20.42
C VAL A 210 5.37 -20.06 20.60
N GLN A 211 6.51 -20.70 20.93
CA GLN A 211 7.81 -20.04 21.10
C GLN A 211 8.34 -19.38 19.82
N SER A 212 7.89 -19.80 18.66
CA SER A 212 8.31 -19.28 17.35
C SER A 212 7.27 -18.38 16.69
N THR A 213 6.21 -18.02 17.41
CA THR A 213 5.14 -17.13 16.94
C THR A 213 5.19 -15.85 17.76
N TYR A 214 5.37 -14.71 17.09
CA TYR A 214 5.62 -13.41 17.70
C TYR A 214 4.68 -12.34 17.13
N GLY A 215 4.42 -11.30 17.93
CA GLY A 215 3.67 -10.12 17.51
C GLY A 215 3.93 -8.94 18.43
N TYR A 216 3.70 -7.73 17.95
CA TYR A 216 3.62 -6.57 18.81
C TYR A 216 2.44 -5.68 18.45
N GLU A 217 1.93 -4.99 19.46
CA GLU A 217 0.78 -4.11 19.33
C GLU A 217 0.94 -2.91 20.25
N TYR A 218 0.46 -1.76 19.81
CA TYR A 218 0.47 -0.52 20.57
C TYR A 218 -0.64 -0.50 21.62
N GLN A 219 -1.87 -0.84 21.20
CA GLN A 219 -3.07 -0.73 22.00
C GLN A 219 -3.22 -1.95 22.92
N GLY A 220 -3.39 -1.71 24.23
CA GLY A 220 -3.40 -2.79 25.21
C GLY A 220 -4.62 -3.69 25.13
N ASP A 221 -5.79 -3.16 24.77
CA ASP A 221 -7.02 -3.97 24.60
C ASP A 221 -6.86 -4.96 23.41
N ASN A 222 -6.35 -4.51 22.28
CA ASN A 222 -6.06 -5.38 21.13
C ASN A 222 -4.99 -6.41 21.47
N LEU A 223 -3.90 -5.99 22.14
CA LEU A 223 -2.85 -6.91 22.56
C LEU A 223 -3.36 -8.01 23.49
N LEU A 224 -4.26 -7.66 24.43
CA LEU A 224 -4.86 -8.64 25.31
C LEU A 224 -5.73 -9.63 24.54
N LEU A 225 -6.54 -9.15 23.59
CA LEU A 225 -7.31 -10.00 22.68
C LEU A 225 -6.40 -10.95 21.89
N ALA A 226 -5.30 -10.44 21.33
CA ALA A 226 -4.30 -11.25 20.62
C ALA A 226 -3.73 -12.36 21.53
N ARG A 227 -3.35 -12.02 22.75
CA ARG A 227 -2.81 -13.00 23.73
C ARG A 227 -3.83 -14.08 24.09
N VAL A 228 -5.08 -13.70 24.29
CA VAL A 228 -6.17 -14.66 24.56
C VAL A 228 -6.47 -15.51 23.33
N ASN A 229 -6.45 -14.94 22.12
CA ASN A 229 -6.61 -15.71 20.88
C ASN A 229 -5.55 -16.79 20.74
N LEU A 230 -4.27 -16.50 20.99
CA LEU A 230 -3.21 -17.50 20.91
C LEU A 230 -3.36 -18.57 22.00
N LEU A 231 -3.74 -18.19 23.23
CA LEU A 231 -3.97 -19.13 24.34
C LEU A 231 -5.10 -20.11 23.99
N LEU A 232 -6.25 -19.58 23.56
CA LEU A 232 -7.42 -20.38 23.21
C LEU A 232 -7.15 -21.23 21.95
N THR A 233 -6.39 -20.73 20.98
CA THR A 233 -5.94 -21.52 19.82
C THR A 233 -5.17 -22.76 20.27
N TYR A 234 -4.20 -22.61 21.18
CA TYR A 234 -3.48 -23.75 21.76
C TYR A 234 -4.44 -24.73 22.45
N ALA A 235 -5.35 -24.24 23.30
CA ALA A 235 -6.30 -25.06 24.05
C ALA A 235 -7.26 -25.83 23.14
N GLU A 236 -7.78 -25.18 22.12
CA GLU A 236 -8.75 -25.75 21.18
C GLU A 236 -8.09 -26.80 20.24
N HIS A 237 -6.84 -26.59 19.80
CA HIS A 237 -6.07 -27.59 19.05
C HIS A 237 -5.74 -28.83 19.92
N LEU A 238 -5.39 -28.64 21.20
CA LEU A 238 -5.19 -29.76 22.13
C LEU A 238 -6.49 -30.55 22.30
N GLN A 239 -7.62 -29.85 22.53
CA GLN A 239 -8.91 -30.50 22.68
C GLN A 239 -9.34 -31.22 21.39
N ALA A 240 -9.12 -30.61 20.22
CA ALA A 240 -9.45 -31.26 18.94
C ALA A 240 -8.65 -32.54 18.70
N ARG A 241 -7.37 -32.58 19.10
CA ARG A 241 -6.49 -33.72 18.86
C ARG A 241 -6.61 -34.80 19.92
N TRP A 242 -6.73 -34.42 21.20
CA TRP A 242 -6.65 -35.35 22.34
C TRP A 242 -7.96 -35.46 23.13
N GLN A 243 -9.03 -34.83 22.68
CA GLN A 243 -10.39 -34.90 23.28
C GLN A 243 -10.44 -34.53 24.77
N ARG A 244 -9.56 -33.62 25.19
CA ARG A 244 -9.52 -33.07 26.53
C ARG A 244 -9.11 -31.60 26.54
N LYS A 245 -9.51 -30.90 27.58
CA LYS A 245 -9.05 -29.53 27.82
C LYS A 245 -7.69 -29.51 28.55
N PRO A 246 -6.86 -28.47 28.31
CA PRO A 246 -5.61 -28.31 29.05
C PRO A 246 -5.85 -28.00 30.53
N THR A 247 -4.97 -28.45 31.39
CA THR A 247 -4.95 -28.08 32.80
C THR A 247 -4.28 -26.74 33.03
N LYS A 248 -4.52 -26.09 34.21
CA LYS A 248 -3.82 -24.85 34.58
C LYS A 248 -2.28 -25.00 34.52
N LYS A 249 -1.75 -26.17 34.92
CA LYS A 249 -0.30 -26.45 34.89
C LYS A 249 0.25 -26.46 33.48
N GLU A 250 -0.53 -26.87 32.50
CA GLU A 250 -0.17 -26.85 31.06
C GLU A 250 -0.31 -25.47 30.45
N LEU A 251 -1.34 -24.72 30.85
CA LEU A 251 -1.58 -23.37 30.33
C LEU A 251 -0.57 -22.34 30.87
N GLN A 252 -0.09 -22.46 32.09
CA GLN A 252 0.79 -21.47 32.72
C GLN A 252 2.10 -21.21 31.92
N PRO A 253 2.86 -22.22 31.48
CA PRO A 253 4.04 -22.00 30.65
C PRO A 253 3.68 -21.42 29.29
N ILE A 254 2.57 -21.82 28.67
CA ILE A 254 2.09 -21.28 27.39
C ILE A 254 1.76 -19.79 27.52
N ALA A 255 0.97 -19.40 28.55
CA ALA A 255 0.67 -18.01 28.84
C ALA A 255 1.94 -17.18 29.11
N THR A 256 2.93 -17.77 29.76
CA THR A 256 4.23 -17.13 29.98
C THR A 256 4.96 -16.87 28.67
N ILE A 257 4.99 -17.83 27.74
CA ILE A 257 5.58 -17.66 26.41
C ILE A 257 4.83 -16.58 25.63
N ILE A 258 3.51 -16.64 25.60
CA ILE A 258 2.65 -15.66 24.93
C ILE A 258 2.93 -14.24 25.43
N SER A 259 3.02 -14.04 26.76
CA SER A 259 3.30 -12.71 27.32
C SER A 259 4.71 -12.16 27.00
N TRP A 260 5.66 -13.02 26.62
CA TRP A 260 6.96 -12.61 26.10
C TRP A 260 6.95 -12.36 24.59
N ASN A 261 6.18 -13.15 23.85
CA ASN A 261 6.20 -13.16 22.41
C ASN A 261 5.24 -12.15 21.79
N LEU A 262 4.16 -11.80 22.50
CA LEU A 262 3.26 -10.71 22.12
C LEU A 262 3.48 -9.57 23.12
N TRP A 263 4.19 -8.53 22.72
CA TRP A 263 4.57 -7.42 23.62
C TRP A 263 3.94 -6.10 23.20
N GLN A 264 3.75 -5.21 24.18
CA GLN A 264 3.25 -3.87 23.94
C GLN A 264 4.39 -2.96 23.49
N MET A 265 4.25 -2.32 22.32
CA MET A 265 5.30 -1.51 21.75
C MET A 265 4.76 -0.39 20.88
N ASP A 266 5.33 0.80 21.02
CA ASP A 266 5.30 1.82 19.99
C ASP A 266 6.27 1.41 18.88
N GLY A 267 5.73 1.00 17.73
CA GLY A 267 6.52 0.50 16.62
C GLY A 267 7.37 1.56 15.91
N LEU A 268 7.10 2.85 16.13
CA LEU A 268 7.90 3.96 15.59
C LEU A 268 9.09 4.32 16.49
N HIS A 269 8.91 4.13 17.81
CA HIS A 269 9.92 4.48 18.82
C HIS A 269 10.58 3.27 19.49
N LEU A 270 10.16 2.04 19.17
CA LEU A 270 10.64 0.75 19.68
C LEU A 270 10.61 0.62 21.21
N SER A 271 9.73 1.38 21.85
CA SER A 271 9.62 1.53 23.29
C SER A 271 8.22 1.17 23.77
N VAL A 272 8.10 0.94 25.07
CA VAL A 272 6.78 0.77 25.72
C VAL A 272 5.97 2.06 25.56
N PRO A 273 4.66 2.00 25.18
CA PRO A 273 3.83 3.19 25.02
C PRO A 273 3.77 4.06 26.30
N GLY A 274 3.61 5.38 26.09
CA GLY A 274 3.44 6.36 27.19
C GLY A 274 4.71 7.06 27.66
N GLY A 275 5.90 6.69 27.14
CA GLY A 275 7.13 7.48 27.28
C GLY A 275 7.27 8.44 26.08
N LYS A 276 7.70 9.69 26.31
CA LYS A 276 8.18 10.52 25.19
C LYS A 276 9.65 10.20 24.94
N PRO A 277 10.09 10.13 23.67
CA PRO A 277 11.51 10.08 23.37
C PRO A 277 12.22 11.25 24.05
N GLN A 278 13.43 11.03 24.59
CA GLN A 278 14.28 12.18 24.93
C GLN A 278 14.51 12.97 23.65
N PRO A 279 14.29 14.30 23.64
CA PRO A 279 14.69 15.11 22.50
C PRO A 279 16.18 14.89 22.29
N GLU A 280 16.57 14.47 21.09
CA GLU A 280 17.94 14.69 20.62
C GLU A 280 18.26 16.14 20.92
N ALA A 281 19.47 16.43 21.41
CA ALA A 281 19.88 17.73 21.93
C ALA A 281 19.66 18.86 20.92
N GLU A 282 18.41 19.27 20.74
CA GLU A 282 18.03 20.51 20.09
C GLU A 282 18.03 21.62 21.12
N GLN A 283 18.66 22.74 20.74
CA GLN A 283 18.82 23.97 21.47
C GLN A 283 17.65 24.25 22.43
N LEU A 284 17.99 24.29 23.72
CA LEU A 284 17.07 24.73 24.79
C LEU A 284 16.59 26.14 24.45
N ASP A 285 15.35 26.24 24.00
CA ASP A 285 14.65 27.50 23.86
C ASP A 285 14.38 28.06 25.28
N LEU A 286 14.73 29.30 25.49
CA LEU A 286 14.67 29.98 26.78
C LEU A 286 13.25 30.01 27.38
N PHE A 287 12.22 29.80 26.57
CA PHE A 287 10.82 29.74 26.97
C PHE A 287 10.39 28.40 27.64
N SER A 288 11.11 27.31 27.42
CA SER A 288 10.83 26.01 28.07
C SER A 288 11.23 25.96 29.56
N MET A 289 11.98 26.96 30.07
CA MET A 289 12.40 27.01 31.46
C MET A 289 11.34 27.52 32.43
N PHE A 290 10.21 28.07 31.98
CA PHE A 290 9.17 28.65 32.85
C PHE A 290 7.84 27.95 32.84
N GLY A 291 7.62 26.91 32.05
CA GLY A 291 6.46 26.04 32.10
C GLY A 291 6.77 24.78 32.88
N ALA A 292 6.16 24.58 34.05
CA ALA A 292 6.25 23.34 34.82
C ALA A 292 5.57 22.21 34.03
N ALA A 293 6.26 21.63 33.05
CA ALA A 293 5.87 20.36 32.45
C ALA A 293 6.14 19.26 33.52
N GLU A 294 5.12 18.49 33.86
CA GLU A 294 5.31 17.32 34.71
C GLU A 294 6.44 16.44 34.15
N PRO A 295 7.36 15.96 35.02
CA PRO A 295 8.45 15.11 34.57
C PRO A 295 7.85 13.85 33.91
N GLN A 296 8.05 13.70 32.61
CA GLN A 296 7.56 12.53 31.90
C GLN A 296 8.45 11.32 32.21
N PRO A 297 7.86 10.12 32.41
CA PRO A 297 8.63 8.93 32.71
C PRO A 297 9.62 8.63 31.56
N PRO A 298 10.82 8.13 31.91
CA PRO A 298 11.82 7.76 30.91
C PRO A 298 11.27 6.68 29.97
N THR A 299 11.67 6.74 28.72
CA THR A 299 11.38 5.70 27.71
C THR A 299 11.94 4.35 28.17
N VAL A 300 11.11 3.31 28.13
CA VAL A 300 11.52 1.93 28.45
C VAL A 300 11.64 1.16 27.14
N SER A 301 12.84 0.68 26.80
CA SER A 301 13.07 -0.18 25.64
C SER A 301 12.33 -1.51 25.77
N CYS A 302 11.67 -1.95 24.70
CA CYS A 302 10.98 -3.21 24.68
C CYS A 302 11.91 -4.41 24.71
N LYS A 303 11.57 -5.43 25.50
CA LYS A 303 12.32 -6.68 25.63
C LYS A 303 11.63 -7.82 24.91
N VAL A 304 12.43 -8.62 24.21
CA VAL A 304 11.97 -9.81 23.48
C VAL A 304 12.80 -11.02 23.92
N LYS A 305 12.22 -12.22 23.79
CA LYS A 305 12.88 -13.46 24.20
C LYS A 305 13.25 -14.34 23.01
N ASN A 306 14.51 -14.74 22.95
CA ASN A 306 15.01 -15.72 21.99
C ASN A 306 15.00 -17.12 22.61
N TRP A 307 14.00 -17.92 22.27
CA TRP A 307 13.79 -19.26 22.82
C TRP A 307 14.77 -20.32 22.28
N ARG A 308 15.49 -20.03 21.20
CA ARG A 308 16.48 -20.95 20.61
C ARG A 308 17.80 -20.99 21.39
N LYS A 309 18.02 -20.05 22.31
CA LYS A 309 19.25 -19.97 23.11
C LYS A 309 19.01 -20.33 24.57
N GLY A 310 19.67 -21.40 25.05
CA GLY A 310 19.56 -21.89 26.44
C GLY A 310 18.20 -22.57 26.73
N SER A 311 18.13 -23.29 27.86
CA SER A 311 16.94 -24.05 28.28
C SER A 311 15.71 -23.15 28.56
N HIS A 312 15.93 -21.88 28.93
CA HIS A 312 14.88 -20.92 29.27
C HIS A 312 14.79 -19.73 28.31
N GLY A 313 15.54 -19.77 27.19
CA GLY A 313 15.69 -18.64 26.28
C GLY A 313 16.50 -17.48 26.86
N THR A 314 16.98 -16.58 26.00
CA THR A 314 17.71 -15.36 26.40
C THR A 314 16.87 -14.13 26.11
N THR A 315 16.90 -13.15 27.02
CA THR A 315 16.18 -11.88 26.87
C THR A 315 17.14 -10.83 26.29
N GLN A 316 16.63 -9.99 25.39
CA GLN A 316 17.37 -8.88 24.78
C GLN A 316 16.44 -7.72 24.47
N ASN A 317 16.99 -6.52 24.28
CA ASN A 317 16.20 -5.37 23.82
C ASN A 317 15.86 -5.54 22.33
N PHE A 318 14.65 -5.15 21.94
CA PHE A 318 14.20 -5.24 20.54
C PHE A 318 15.05 -4.40 19.61
N GLU A 319 15.47 -3.20 20.03
CA GLU A 319 16.37 -2.30 19.29
C GLU A 319 17.65 -3.01 18.82
N THR A 320 18.21 -3.89 19.66
CA THR A 320 19.45 -4.63 19.31
C THR A 320 19.27 -5.61 18.14
N ILE A 321 18.02 -6.03 17.85
CA ILE A 321 17.71 -6.83 16.66
C ILE A 321 17.75 -5.96 15.42
N GLN A 322 17.19 -4.77 15.48
CA GLN A 322 17.17 -3.80 14.40
C GLN A 322 18.59 -3.33 14.06
N GLU A 323 19.40 -2.99 15.04
CA GLU A 323 20.79 -2.62 14.86
C GLU A 323 21.69 -3.74 14.33
N GLY A 324 21.17 -4.97 14.22
CA GLY A 324 21.93 -6.14 13.78
C GLY A 324 23.02 -6.58 14.77
N SER A 325 23.00 -6.06 15.99
CA SER A 325 23.98 -6.34 17.04
C SER A 325 23.77 -7.72 17.71
N THR A 326 22.68 -8.42 17.38
CA THR A 326 22.39 -9.75 17.91
C THR A 326 22.24 -10.80 16.81
N SER A 327 22.39 -12.08 17.21
CA SER A 327 22.14 -13.22 16.31
C SER A 327 20.67 -13.59 16.16
N MET A 328 19.73 -12.84 16.78
CA MET A 328 18.30 -13.06 16.64
C MET A 328 17.80 -12.25 15.44
N LYS A 329 17.22 -12.94 14.45
CA LYS A 329 16.40 -12.39 13.38
C LYS A 329 15.12 -13.18 13.29
N PHE A 330 14.07 -12.58 12.77
CA PHE A 330 12.88 -13.32 12.38
C PHE A 330 13.09 -13.94 11.02
N ASP A 331 12.56 -15.16 10.84
CA ASP A 331 12.65 -15.83 9.54
C ASP A 331 11.67 -15.17 8.56
N TYR A 332 10.52 -14.69 9.07
CA TYR A 332 9.50 -13.94 8.32
C TYR A 332 8.87 -12.86 9.17
N VAL A 333 8.56 -11.75 8.54
CA VAL A 333 7.71 -10.68 9.09
C VAL A 333 6.50 -10.51 8.17
N ILE A 334 5.32 -10.39 8.77
CA ILE A 334 4.04 -10.20 8.10
C ILE A 334 3.24 -9.12 8.84
N GLY A 335 2.36 -8.42 8.15
CA GLY A 335 1.45 -7.50 8.83
C GLY A 335 0.66 -6.56 7.94
N ASN A 336 -0.23 -5.83 8.61
CA ASN A 336 -0.98 -4.72 8.08
C ASN A 336 -0.68 -3.49 8.97
N PRO A 337 0.42 -2.76 8.73
CA PRO A 337 0.80 -1.63 9.57
C PRO A 337 -0.18 -0.46 9.45
N PRO A 338 -0.27 0.45 10.43
CA PRO A 338 -1.07 1.65 10.32
C PRO A 338 -0.64 2.48 9.10
N TYR A 339 -1.61 3.01 8.35
CA TYR A 339 -1.34 3.69 7.09
C TYR A 339 -0.93 5.15 7.29
N GLN A 340 -1.47 5.79 8.31
CA GLN A 340 -1.30 7.20 8.58
C GLN A 340 -1.09 7.41 10.07
N ASP A 341 -0.38 8.48 10.41
CA ASP A 341 -0.19 8.95 11.77
C ASP A 341 -1.49 9.61 12.30
N GLU A 342 -1.54 9.85 13.61
CA GLU A 342 -2.60 10.65 14.20
C GLU A 342 -2.53 12.08 13.66
N THR A 343 -3.70 12.69 13.43
CA THR A 343 -3.76 14.11 13.07
C THR A 343 -3.38 14.95 14.29
N LEU A 344 -2.13 15.39 14.36
CA LEU A 344 -1.64 16.31 15.38
C LEU A 344 -1.76 17.76 14.88
N GLY A 345 -2.43 18.62 15.66
CA GLY A 345 -2.46 20.07 15.47
C GLY A 345 -3.67 20.62 14.70
N ASP A 346 -3.60 21.90 14.32
CA ASP A 346 -4.70 22.68 13.71
C ASP A 346 -5.12 22.24 12.32
N ASN A 347 -4.32 21.42 11.63
CA ASN A 347 -4.64 20.85 10.32
C ASN A 347 -5.43 19.54 10.43
N LYS A 348 -6.71 19.63 10.79
CA LYS A 348 -7.64 18.48 10.92
C LYS A 348 -7.87 17.66 9.64
N GLY A 349 -7.22 17.98 8.52
CA GLY A 349 -7.46 17.36 7.22
C GLY A 349 -6.31 16.52 6.65
N PHE A 350 -5.12 16.52 7.26
CA PHE A 350 -3.96 15.79 6.71
C PHE A 350 -3.24 14.98 7.79
N ALA A 351 -3.19 13.66 7.59
CA ALA A 351 -2.38 12.74 8.38
C ALA A 351 -1.23 12.20 7.52
N PRO A 352 0.04 12.38 7.94
CA PRO A 352 1.18 11.89 7.18
C PRO A 352 1.20 10.36 7.13
N PRO A 353 1.70 9.74 6.05
CA PRO A 353 1.85 8.29 5.97
C PRO A 353 2.93 7.82 6.96
N VAL A 354 2.69 6.67 7.59
CA VAL A 354 3.66 6.02 8.50
C VAL A 354 3.99 4.59 8.09
N TYR A 355 3.21 3.96 7.23
CA TYR A 355 3.45 2.58 6.80
C TYR A 355 4.85 2.38 6.20
N ASN A 356 5.41 3.38 5.54
CA ASN A 356 6.76 3.36 4.99
C ASN A 356 7.84 3.17 6.07
N LYS A 357 7.66 3.74 7.26
CA LYS A 357 8.57 3.56 8.40
C LYS A 357 8.50 2.13 8.94
N PHE A 358 7.29 1.53 9.01
CA PHE A 358 7.11 0.14 9.40
C PHE A 358 7.73 -0.84 8.41
N LEU A 359 7.67 -0.55 7.10
CA LEU A 359 8.36 -1.36 6.09
C LEU A 359 9.87 -1.30 6.30
N ASP A 360 10.44 -0.09 6.41
CA ASP A 360 11.88 0.09 6.61
C ASP A 360 12.36 -0.64 7.88
N SER A 361 11.68 -0.46 9.01
CA SER A 361 11.99 -1.15 10.27
C SER A 361 11.90 -2.69 10.13
N SER A 362 10.90 -3.19 9.39
CA SER A 362 10.73 -4.62 9.17
C SER A 362 11.84 -5.24 8.33
N TYR A 363 12.38 -4.51 7.36
CA TYR A 363 13.50 -4.95 6.52
C TYR A 363 14.83 -5.08 7.29
N GLU A 364 14.96 -4.43 8.44
CA GLU A 364 16.13 -4.54 9.32
C GLU A 364 16.08 -5.81 10.20
N ILE A 365 14.88 -6.21 10.64
CA ILE A 365 14.70 -7.29 11.61
C ILE A 365 14.47 -8.68 10.98
N ALA A 366 14.19 -8.73 9.66
CA ALA A 366 14.00 -9.97 8.91
C ALA A 366 14.55 -9.88 7.50
N ASP A 367 14.93 -11.03 6.95
CA ASP A 367 15.36 -11.11 5.55
C ASP A 367 14.16 -11.26 4.59
N LYS A 368 13.00 -11.69 5.10
CA LYS A 368 11.77 -11.91 4.33
C LYS A 368 10.60 -11.20 4.99
N VAL A 369 9.97 -10.27 4.25
CA VAL A 369 8.94 -9.37 4.77
C VAL A 369 7.78 -9.31 3.79
N GLU A 370 6.57 -9.59 4.26
CA GLU A 370 5.32 -9.48 3.53
C GLU A 370 4.37 -8.51 4.23
N MET A 371 3.96 -7.46 3.53
CA MET A 371 3.09 -6.42 4.11
C MET A 371 1.96 -6.06 3.17
N ILE A 372 0.78 -5.78 3.75
CA ILE A 372 -0.33 -5.16 3.04
C ILE A 372 -0.41 -3.68 3.43
N HIS A 373 -0.44 -2.79 2.44
CA HIS A 373 -0.40 -1.34 2.69
C HIS A 373 -0.90 -0.54 1.46
N PRO A 374 -1.04 0.82 1.56
CA PRO A 374 -1.45 1.64 0.42
C PRO A 374 -0.48 1.55 -0.76
N ALA A 375 -1.04 1.47 -1.98
CA ALA A 375 -0.28 1.22 -3.21
C ALA A 375 0.26 2.50 -3.89
N ARG A 376 0.00 3.70 -3.36
CA ARG A 376 0.29 4.98 -4.04
C ARG A 376 1.76 5.15 -4.44
N PHE A 377 2.69 4.65 -3.62
CA PHE A 377 4.12 4.74 -3.91
C PHE A 377 4.50 4.03 -5.23
N LEU A 378 3.80 2.96 -5.61
CA LEU A 378 4.01 2.25 -6.88
C LEU A 378 3.84 3.15 -8.11
N PHE A 379 3.04 4.21 -7.98
CA PHE A 379 2.76 5.19 -9.01
C PHE A 379 3.54 6.50 -8.80
N ASN A 380 4.52 6.50 -7.89
CA ASN A 380 5.24 7.68 -7.43
C ASN A 380 4.30 8.83 -7.01
N ALA A 381 3.20 8.45 -6.37
CA ALA A 381 2.13 9.34 -5.91
C ALA A 381 1.92 9.19 -4.39
N GLY A 382 1.13 10.10 -3.82
CA GLY A 382 0.88 10.12 -2.38
C GLY A 382 1.84 11.03 -1.63
N SER A 383 1.79 10.94 -0.29
CA SER A 383 2.55 11.82 0.61
C SER A 383 3.80 11.15 1.20
N THR A 384 4.15 9.95 0.78
CA THR A 384 5.44 9.33 1.12
C THR A 384 6.59 10.12 0.48
N PRO A 385 7.75 10.23 1.13
CA PRO A 385 8.91 10.92 0.56
C PRO A 385 9.29 10.36 -0.81
N LYS A 386 9.54 11.24 -1.79
CA LYS A 386 9.91 10.80 -3.15
C LYS A 386 11.14 9.90 -3.17
N ALA A 387 12.16 10.24 -2.39
CA ALA A 387 13.37 9.42 -2.27
C ALA A 387 13.06 8.01 -1.73
N TRP A 388 12.08 7.88 -0.84
CA TRP A 388 11.63 6.57 -0.36
C TRP A 388 10.90 5.79 -1.46
N ASN A 389 10.04 6.45 -2.24
CA ASN A 389 9.37 5.81 -3.38
C ASN A 389 10.41 5.30 -4.40
N GLU A 390 11.40 6.12 -4.74
CA GLU A 390 12.49 5.75 -5.65
C GLU A 390 13.31 4.58 -5.10
N LYS A 391 13.66 4.60 -3.80
CA LYS A 391 14.32 3.47 -3.11
C LYS A 391 13.52 2.19 -3.28
N MET A 392 12.22 2.22 -3.02
CA MET A 392 11.35 1.04 -3.09
C MET A 392 11.19 0.53 -4.53
N LEU A 393 10.98 1.43 -5.49
CA LEU A 393 10.79 1.07 -6.90
C LEU A 393 12.08 0.56 -7.56
N SER A 394 13.24 0.95 -7.06
CA SER A 394 14.55 0.50 -7.55
C SER A 394 15.09 -0.74 -6.79
N ASP A 395 14.45 -1.17 -5.70
CA ASP A 395 14.90 -2.35 -4.95
C ASP A 395 14.66 -3.64 -5.75
N PRO A 396 15.72 -4.35 -6.19
CA PRO A 396 15.56 -5.58 -6.97
C PRO A 396 15.06 -6.77 -6.14
N HIS A 397 15.01 -6.62 -4.83
CA HIS A 397 14.57 -7.63 -3.88
C HIS A 397 13.09 -7.53 -3.54
N LEU A 398 12.41 -6.46 -3.98
CA LEU A 398 11.00 -6.19 -3.74
C LEU A 398 10.15 -6.68 -4.92
N THR A 399 9.03 -7.34 -4.61
CA THR A 399 8.01 -7.71 -5.61
C THR A 399 6.60 -7.41 -5.10
N VAL A 400 5.66 -7.27 -6.03
CA VAL A 400 4.22 -7.13 -5.75
C VAL A 400 3.59 -8.50 -5.91
N LEU A 401 2.96 -9.02 -4.85
CA LEU A 401 2.21 -10.28 -4.87
C LEU A 401 0.76 -10.07 -5.29
N HIS A 402 0.16 -8.96 -4.85
CA HIS A 402 -1.23 -8.63 -5.17
C HIS A 402 -1.43 -7.12 -5.16
N TYR A 403 -2.25 -6.64 -6.08
CA TYR A 403 -2.71 -5.25 -6.13
C TYR A 403 -4.21 -5.21 -6.36
N GLU A 404 -4.92 -4.42 -5.56
CA GLU A 404 -6.35 -4.14 -5.75
C GLU A 404 -6.57 -2.63 -5.78
N SER A 405 -7.07 -2.14 -6.89
CA SER A 405 -7.33 -0.71 -7.10
C SER A 405 -8.51 -0.19 -6.28
N ASP A 406 -9.50 -1.04 -6.05
CA ASP A 406 -10.68 -0.75 -5.22
C ASP A 406 -10.48 -1.35 -3.82
N SER A 407 -10.00 -0.52 -2.90
CA SER A 407 -9.73 -0.95 -1.53
C SER A 407 -10.96 -1.52 -0.80
N SER A 408 -12.18 -1.16 -1.21
CA SER A 408 -13.41 -1.65 -0.58
C SER A 408 -13.62 -3.15 -0.77
N LYS A 409 -13.02 -3.75 -1.80
CA LYS A 409 -13.03 -5.21 -2.02
C LYS A 409 -12.17 -5.97 -1.01
N ILE A 410 -11.20 -5.31 -0.39
CA ILE A 410 -10.34 -5.88 0.66
C ILE A 410 -10.81 -5.44 2.04
N PHE A 411 -11.00 -4.14 2.23
CA PHE A 411 -11.39 -3.54 3.50
C PHE A 411 -12.74 -2.84 3.35
N ALA A 412 -13.79 -3.47 3.79
CA ALA A 412 -15.14 -2.91 3.73
C ALA A 412 -15.20 -1.50 4.35
N ASN A 413 -15.93 -0.60 3.72
CA ASN A 413 -16.13 0.80 4.17
C ASN A 413 -14.85 1.65 4.23
N THR A 414 -13.80 1.30 3.47
CA THR A 414 -12.60 2.13 3.34
C THR A 414 -12.40 2.62 1.90
N ASP A 415 -12.03 3.90 1.75
CA ASP A 415 -11.60 4.49 0.47
C ASP A 415 -10.11 4.85 0.56
N ILE A 416 -9.25 3.91 0.14
CA ILE A 416 -7.81 4.12 0.07
C ILE A 416 -7.45 4.46 -1.36
N LYS A 417 -7.34 5.75 -1.64
CA LYS A 417 -7.03 6.24 -3.00
C LYS A 417 -5.71 5.66 -3.51
N GLY A 418 -5.75 5.11 -4.73
CA GLY A 418 -4.63 4.42 -5.35
C GLY A 418 -4.58 2.93 -5.05
N GLY A 419 -5.54 2.42 -4.26
CA GLY A 419 -5.68 1.01 -3.96
C GLY A 419 -4.73 0.49 -2.86
N VAL A 420 -4.75 -0.82 -2.71
CA VAL A 420 -4.00 -1.58 -1.70
C VAL A 420 -3.09 -2.57 -2.41
N VAL A 421 -1.91 -2.81 -1.83
CA VAL A 421 -0.91 -3.71 -2.36
C VAL A 421 -0.39 -4.66 -1.27
N ILE A 422 -0.17 -5.91 -1.65
CA ILE A 422 0.63 -6.85 -0.87
C ILE A 422 2.01 -6.88 -1.51
N THR A 423 3.03 -6.43 -0.78
CA THR A 423 4.42 -6.48 -1.19
C THR A 423 5.16 -7.58 -0.46
N TYR A 424 6.12 -8.20 -1.15
CA TYR A 424 7.02 -9.19 -0.58
C TYR A 424 8.46 -8.79 -0.90
N ARG A 425 9.30 -8.78 0.11
CA ARG A 425 10.74 -8.55 -0.02
C ARG A 425 11.52 -9.73 0.51
N ASP A 426 12.40 -10.26 -0.33
CA ASP A 426 13.39 -11.29 0.05
C ASP A 426 14.78 -10.76 -0.21
N LYS A 427 15.57 -10.53 0.84
CA LYS A 427 16.90 -9.93 0.78
C LYS A 427 17.87 -10.70 -0.11
N VAL A 428 17.63 -11.99 -0.34
CA VAL A 428 18.52 -12.88 -1.12
C VAL A 428 18.06 -12.98 -2.56
N LYS A 429 16.74 -12.99 -2.80
CA LYS A 429 16.18 -13.22 -4.13
C LYS A 429 16.10 -11.94 -4.93
N ASN A 430 16.61 -11.98 -6.16
CA ASN A 430 16.51 -10.86 -7.10
C ASN A 430 15.30 -11.06 -8.02
N TYR A 431 14.30 -10.19 -7.92
CA TYR A 431 13.10 -10.16 -8.77
C TYR A 431 13.24 -9.17 -9.94
N GLY A 432 14.28 -8.32 -9.90
CA GLY A 432 14.42 -7.13 -10.74
C GLY A 432 13.67 -5.92 -10.15
N ALA A 433 14.17 -4.72 -10.41
CA ALA A 433 13.54 -3.49 -9.96
C ALA A 433 12.14 -3.32 -10.59
N ILE A 434 11.18 -2.82 -9.79
CA ILE A 434 9.82 -2.54 -10.28
C ILE A 434 9.84 -1.38 -11.27
N GLU A 435 10.68 -0.37 -11.04
CA GLU A 435 10.81 0.90 -11.77
C GLU A 435 9.46 1.61 -12.00
N HIS A 436 8.60 1.02 -12.81
CA HIS A 436 7.24 1.48 -13.09
C HIS A 436 6.27 0.32 -12.91
N PHE A 437 5.36 0.46 -11.97
CA PHE A 437 4.37 -0.56 -11.72
C PHE A 437 3.28 -0.55 -12.80
N ILE A 438 3.13 -1.68 -13.50
CA ILE A 438 2.10 -1.90 -14.51
C ILE A 438 1.05 -2.84 -13.91
N VAL A 439 -0.17 -2.34 -13.77
CA VAL A 439 -1.27 -3.01 -13.05
C VAL A 439 -1.66 -4.35 -13.69
N PHE A 440 -1.74 -4.39 -15.02
CA PHE A 440 -2.23 -5.54 -15.77
C PHE A 440 -1.06 -6.35 -16.35
N ASP A 441 -1.14 -7.67 -16.21
CA ASP A 441 -0.09 -8.58 -16.69
C ASP A 441 0.05 -8.54 -18.22
N GLU A 442 -1.06 -8.38 -18.93
CA GLU A 442 -1.09 -8.23 -20.38
C GLU A 442 -0.33 -6.98 -20.81
N LEU A 443 -0.57 -5.84 -20.16
CA LEU A 443 0.16 -4.59 -20.46
C LEU A 443 1.64 -4.71 -20.11
N ARG A 444 1.99 -5.44 -19.06
CA ARG A 444 3.38 -5.70 -18.69
C ARG A 444 4.08 -6.53 -19.76
N SER A 445 3.38 -7.54 -20.30
CA SER A 445 3.85 -8.38 -21.39
C SER A 445 4.05 -7.56 -22.67
N ILE A 446 3.06 -6.75 -23.07
CA ILE A 446 3.12 -5.85 -24.23
C ILE A 446 4.27 -4.85 -24.08
N ALA A 447 4.41 -4.21 -22.90
CA ALA A 447 5.51 -3.26 -22.66
C ALA A 447 6.89 -3.93 -22.78
N ARG A 448 7.04 -5.19 -22.35
CA ARG A 448 8.28 -5.96 -22.55
C ARG A 448 8.56 -6.27 -24.03
N LYS A 449 7.53 -6.58 -24.82
CA LYS A 449 7.67 -6.81 -26.27
C LYS A 449 8.11 -5.52 -26.99
N ILE A 450 7.46 -4.39 -26.68
CA ILE A 450 7.87 -3.07 -27.19
C ILE A 450 9.31 -2.76 -26.77
N GLY A 451 9.68 -2.99 -25.51
CA GLY A 451 11.02 -2.74 -24.97
C GLY A 451 12.13 -3.59 -25.58
N LYS A 452 11.81 -4.70 -26.25
CA LYS A 452 12.79 -5.50 -27.03
C LYS A 452 13.11 -4.88 -28.39
N THR A 453 12.29 -3.96 -28.87
CA THR A 453 12.56 -3.14 -30.04
C THR A 453 13.19 -1.83 -29.54
N ASP A 454 14.16 -1.27 -30.24
CA ASP A 454 14.75 0.03 -29.92
C ASP A 454 13.73 1.16 -30.18
N TYR A 455 12.57 1.10 -29.47
CA TYR A 455 11.52 2.07 -29.67
C TYR A 455 11.86 3.45 -29.09
N VAL A 456 11.51 4.49 -29.83
CA VAL A 456 11.50 5.86 -29.32
C VAL A 456 10.12 6.14 -28.69
N PRO A 457 10.04 6.66 -27.46
CA PRO A 457 8.75 7.04 -26.88
C PRO A 457 8.08 8.20 -27.61
N LEU A 458 6.77 8.16 -27.81
CA LEU A 458 5.99 9.26 -28.37
C LEU A 458 6.18 10.56 -27.57
N SER A 459 6.44 10.44 -26.24
CA SER A 459 6.73 11.59 -25.37
C SER A 459 7.88 12.49 -25.86
N LYS A 460 8.79 11.98 -26.69
CA LYS A 460 9.93 12.75 -27.24
C LYS A 460 9.51 13.80 -28.26
N VAL A 461 8.37 13.61 -28.91
CA VAL A 461 7.83 14.54 -29.91
C VAL A 461 6.60 15.29 -29.40
N ILE A 462 6.32 15.23 -28.09
CA ILE A 462 5.26 16.01 -27.46
C ILE A 462 5.85 17.27 -26.84
N TYR A 463 5.34 18.41 -27.28
CA TYR A 463 5.63 19.74 -26.76
C TYR A 463 4.68 20.06 -25.62
N ALA A 464 5.24 20.40 -24.46
CA ALA A 464 4.49 20.60 -23.22
C ALA A 464 3.44 21.72 -23.34
N ALA A 465 2.44 21.70 -22.47
CA ALA A 465 1.40 22.72 -22.41
C ALA A 465 1.96 24.15 -22.20
N GLU A 466 3.11 24.26 -21.55
CA GLU A 466 3.82 25.50 -21.22
C GLU A 466 4.76 25.99 -22.34
N SER A 467 4.69 25.42 -23.57
CA SER A 467 5.58 25.73 -24.68
C SER A 467 5.38 27.14 -25.23
N TYR A 468 4.17 27.69 -25.10
CA TYR A 468 3.85 29.07 -25.50
C TYR A 468 3.88 29.96 -24.26
N ARG A 469 4.57 31.10 -24.37
CA ARG A 469 4.72 32.05 -23.24
C ARG A 469 4.68 33.48 -23.73
N PHE A 470 4.24 34.41 -22.88
CA PHE A 470 4.37 35.84 -23.14
C PHE A 470 5.84 36.27 -23.17
N THR A 471 6.11 37.33 -23.93
CA THR A 471 7.42 37.98 -24.01
C THR A 471 7.46 39.18 -23.07
N GLU A 472 8.66 39.69 -22.81
CA GLU A 472 8.83 40.95 -22.08
C GLU A 472 8.23 42.14 -22.85
N THR A 473 8.24 42.13 -24.19
CA THR A 473 7.62 43.15 -25.02
C THR A 473 6.14 43.29 -24.70
N MET A 474 5.44 42.17 -24.59
CA MET A 474 4.02 42.19 -24.22
C MET A 474 3.78 42.92 -22.87
N HIS A 475 4.61 42.61 -21.87
CA HIS A 475 4.48 43.23 -20.54
C HIS A 475 4.87 44.73 -20.52
N LYS A 476 5.87 45.12 -21.27
CA LYS A 476 6.28 46.53 -21.38
C LYS A 476 5.23 47.38 -22.07
N GLU A 477 4.60 46.86 -23.10
CA GLU A 477 3.57 47.63 -23.87
C GLU A 477 2.18 47.56 -23.21
N ASN A 478 1.95 46.56 -22.35
CA ASN A 478 0.67 46.34 -21.67
C ASN A 478 0.84 46.16 -20.15
N SER A 479 1.41 47.14 -19.46
CA SER A 479 1.76 47.04 -18.03
C SER A 479 0.55 46.77 -17.12
N SER A 480 -0.67 47.21 -17.50
CA SER A 480 -1.91 46.93 -16.77
C SER A 480 -2.28 45.44 -16.70
N VAL A 481 -1.79 44.64 -17.63
CA VAL A 481 -2.06 43.18 -17.73
C VAL A 481 -1.47 42.43 -16.53
N GLU A 482 -0.38 42.92 -15.90
CA GLU A 482 0.23 42.22 -14.77
C GLU A 482 -0.72 42.06 -13.58
N SER A 483 -1.64 43.02 -13.36
CA SER A 483 -2.65 42.95 -12.30
C SER A 483 -3.72 41.87 -12.54
N LEU A 484 -3.90 41.44 -13.79
CA LEU A 484 -4.86 40.41 -14.21
C LEU A 484 -4.25 39.01 -14.20
N LEU A 485 -2.92 38.91 -14.15
CA LEU A 485 -2.21 37.63 -14.16
C LEU A 485 -1.87 37.17 -12.74
N SER A 486 -1.72 35.87 -12.56
CA SER A 486 -1.40 35.28 -11.25
C SER A 486 0.06 35.55 -10.86
N LYS A 487 0.33 35.90 -9.61
CA LYS A 487 1.69 36.09 -9.06
C LYS A 487 2.58 34.88 -9.39
N GLY A 488 3.80 35.11 -9.89
CA GLY A 488 4.74 34.06 -10.27
C GLY A 488 4.47 33.39 -11.63
N HIS A 489 3.37 33.74 -12.31
CA HIS A 489 2.93 33.11 -13.59
C HIS A 489 2.64 34.11 -14.70
N LYS A 490 3.25 35.27 -14.65
CA LYS A 490 2.96 36.37 -15.56
C LYS A 490 3.28 36.06 -17.05
N TYR A 491 4.19 35.15 -17.31
CA TYR A 491 4.53 34.75 -18.68
C TYR A 491 3.72 33.56 -19.21
N ASP A 492 2.87 32.92 -18.38
CA ASP A 492 2.21 31.67 -18.74
C ASP A 492 0.91 31.89 -19.52
N PHE A 493 0.73 31.10 -20.59
CA PHE A 493 -0.52 31.03 -21.36
C PHE A 493 -1.53 30.11 -20.67
N LYS A 494 -1.98 30.51 -19.45
CA LYS A 494 -2.95 29.70 -18.66
C LYS A 494 -4.23 29.45 -19.44
N SER A 495 -4.98 28.40 -19.06
CA SER A 495 -6.20 27.97 -19.75
C SER A 495 -7.26 29.07 -19.89
N ASN A 496 -7.31 30.03 -18.96
CA ASN A 496 -8.30 31.12 -18.92
C ASN A 496 -7.74 32.44 -19.49
N VAL A 497 -6.56 32.44 -20.12
CA VAL A 497 -5.91 33.68 -20.56
C VAL A 497 -6.67 34.40 -21.67
N LEU A 498 -7.35 33.64 -22.57
CA LEU A 498 -8.13 34.20 -23.66
C LEU A 498 -9.29 35.06 -23.17
N SER A 499 -9.96 34.65 -22.08
CA SER A 499 -11.04 35.43 -21.46
C SER A 499 -10.50 36.57 -20.62
N LYS A 500 -9.42 36.37 -19.85
CA LYS A 500 -8.82 37.37 -18.99
C LYS A 500 -8.27 38.59 -19.70
N LEU A 501 -7.65 38.34 -20.87
CA LEU A 501 -6.99 39.38 -21.66
C LEU A 501 -7.69 39.65 -22.99
N ASP A 502 -9.02 39.42 -23.01
CA ASP A 502 -9.87 39.67 -24.16
C ASP A 502 -9.91 41.17 -24.49
N ASN A 503 -9.81 41.51 -25.76
CA ASN A 503 -9.73 42.89 -26.27
C ASN A 503 -8.61 43.76 -25.67
N ILE A 504 -7.66 43.15 -24.94
CA ILE A 504 -6.43 43.81 -24.45
C ILE A 504 -5.23 43.33 -25.26
N VAL A 505 -5.04 42.00 -25.26
CA VAL A 505 -3.91 41.31 -25.92
C VAL A 505 -4.38 40.27 -26.95
N PHE A 506 -5.57 39.68 -26.67
CA PHE A 506 -6.24 38.72 -27.53
C PHE A 506 -7.47 39.33 -28.18
N PHE A 507 -7.61 39.12 -29.50
CA PHE A 507 -8.67 39.69 -30.32
C PHE A 507 -9.42 38.61 -31.07
N SER A 508 -10.73 38.69 -31.16
CA SER A 508 -11.58 37.80 -31.96
C SER A 508 -11.35 37.95 -33.49
N GLU A 509 -11.06 39.16 -33.91
CA GLU A 509 -10.71 39.49 -35.31
C GLU A 509 -9.27 40.02 -35.34
N MET A 510 -8.57 39.79 -36.44
CA MET A 510 -7.21 40.29 -36.62
C MET A 510 -7.23 41.84 -36.72
N PRO A 511 -6.57 42.54 -35.81
CA PRO A 511 -6.46 44.02 -35.90
C PRO A 511 -5.74 44.46 -37.18
N LYS A 512 -6.19 45.58 -37.73
CA LYS A 512 -5.64 46.17 -38.98
C LYS A 512 -4.68 47.32 -38.69
N ASP A 513 -3.72 47.10 -37.80
CA ASP A 513 -2.74 48.09 -37.34
C ASP A 513 -1.35 47.96 -37.96
N GLY A 514 -1.21 47.07 -38.95
CA GLY A 514 0.06 46.80 -39.62
C GLY A 514 1.00 45.89 -38.89
N SER A 515 0.65 45.39 -37.69
CA SER A 515 1.44 44.41 -36.93
C SER A 515 1.23 42.99 -37.45
N SER A 516 2.19 42.10 -37.16
CA SER A 516 2.06 40.67 -37.47
C SER A 516 1.33 39.95 -36.34
N TYR A 517 0.31 39.18 -36.69
CA TYR A 517 -0.52 38.44 -35.73
C TYR A 517 -0.44 36.93 -35.97
N ILE A 518 -0.62 36.16 -34.87
CA ILE A 518 -0.77 34.71 -34.89
C ILE A 518 -2.04 34.30 -34.18
N LYS A 519 -2.52 33.08 -34.47
CA LYS A 519 -3.70 32.52 -33.80
C LYS A 519 -3.30 31.64 -32.62
N ILE A 520 -4.05 31.72 -31.53
CA ILE A 520 -3.92 30.86 -30.35
C ILE A 520 -5.25 30.19 -30.06
N LEU A 521 -5.25 28.85 -30.06
CA LEU A 521 -6.37 28.03 -29.64
C LEU A 521 -6.39 27.91 -28.10
N GLY A 522 -7.50 28.15 -27.48
CA GLY A 522 -7.69 28.01 -26.04
C GLY A 522 -9.15 27.80 -25.67
N LEU A 523 -9.46 28.04 -24.40
CA LEU A 523 -10.83 28.05 -23.92
C LEU A 523 -11.26 29.50 -23.61
N ASP A 524 -12.45 29.86 -24.09
CA ASP A 524 -13.20 31.03 -23.67
C ASP A 524 -14.44 30.52 -22.90
N GLY A 525 -14.41 30.60 -21.57
CA GLY A 525 -15.31 29.83 -20.72
C GLY A 525 -15.09 28.31 -20.91
N SER A 526 -16.11 27.60 -21.34
CA SER A 526 -16.06 26.17 -21.69
C SER A 526 -15.87 25.87 -23.19
N ARG A 527 -15.88 26.93 -24.04
CA ARG A 527 -15.87 26.77 -25.50
C ARG A 527 -14.43 26.88 -26.05
N ARG A 528 -14.05 25.94 -26.91
CA ARG A 528 -12.82 26.02 -27.70
C ARG A 528 -12.93 27.20 -28.68
N THR A 529 -11.98 28.12 -28.62
CA THR A 529 -11.98 29.35 -29.42
C THR A 529 -10.56 29.70 -29.83
N GLU A 530 -10.42 30.23 -31.05
CA GLU A 530 -9.17 30.82 -31.55
C GLU A 530 -9.24 32.34 -31.41
N LYS A 531 -8.17 32.93 -30.89
CA LYS A 531 -8.02 34.41 -30.89
C LYS A 531 -6.68 34.83 -31.45
N TRP A 532 -6.65 36.05 -32.00
CA TRP A 532 -5.46 36.66 -32.54
C TRP A 532 -4.65 37.38 -31.47
N ILE A 533 -3.31 37.26 -31.55
CA ILE A 533 -2.36 37.97 -30.68
C ILE A 533 -1.16 38.41 -31.56
N ARG A 534 -0.55 39.54 -31.21
CA ARG A 534 0.67 39.99 -31.91
C ARG A 534 1.75 38.93 -31.74
N LYS A 535 2.47 38.63 -32.85
CA LYS A 535 3.49 37.59 -32.90
C LYS A 535 4.66 37.87 -31.97
N ASP A 536 5.09 39.11 -31.83
CA ASP A 536 6.20 39.51 -30.94
C ASP A 536 5.85 39.47 -29.44
N TYR A 537 4.57 39.30 -29.09
CA TYR A 537 4.11 39.09 -27.73
C TYR A 537 4.25 37.64 -27.27
N VAL A 538 4.56 36.72 -28.21
CA VAL A 538 4.54 35.29 -27.94
C VAL A 538 5.89 34.63 -28.24
N ARG A 539 6.46 33.97 -27.28
CA ARG A 539 7.52 32.99 -27.46
C ARG A 539 6.91 31.67 -27.94
N VAL A 540 7.27 31.21 -29.12
CA VAL A 540 6.73 30.00 -29.77
C VAL A 540 7.72 28.84 -29.74
N PRO A 541 7.25 27.58 -29.66
CA PRO A 541 8.08 26.39 -29.75
C PRO A 541 8.53 26.13 -31.22
N GLU A 542 9.49 25.19 -31.36
CA GLU A 542 10.11 24.82 -32.62
C GLU A 542 9.10 24.32 -33.68
N ASN A 543 8.03 23.63 -33.23
CA ASN A 543 7.00 23.08 -34.11
C ASN A 543 5.92 24.10 -34.52
N PHE A 544 6.07 25.38 -34.18
CA PHE A 544 5.07 26.40 -34.48
C PHE A 544 4.80 26.55 -35.97
N GLY A 545 5.85 26.49 -36.78
CA GLY A 545 5.77 26.63 -38.24
C GLY A 545 5.42 25.35 -39.00
N SER A 546 5.03 24.28 -38.32
CA SER A 546 4.74 22.98 -38.92
C SER A 546 3.29 22.57 -38.64
N TYR A 547 2.74 21.60 -39.36
CA TYR A 547 1.56 20.88 -38.99
C TYR A 547 1.81 20.11 -37.68
N LYS A 548 0.81 19.96 -36.81
CA LYS A 548 0.89 19.32 -35.52
C LYS A 548 -0.48 18.91 -35.01
N VAL A 549 -0.53 18.06 -34.00
CA VAL A 549 -1.79 17.62 -33.42
C VAL A 549 -1.90 18.15 -31.99
N PHE A 550 -2.95 18.91 -31.67
CA PHE A 550 -3.25 19.34 -30.31
C PHE A 550 -4.05 18.27 -29.59
N ILE A 551 -3.61 17.90 -28.37
CA ILE A 551 -4.30 17.03 -27.45
C ILE A 551 -4.52 17.76 -26.13
N SER A 552 -5.65 17.50 -25.45
CA SER A 552 -5.92 18.12 -24.16
C SER A 552 -4.93 17.63 -23.08
N LYS A 553 -4.41 18.55 -22.27
CA LYS A 553 -3.55 18.24 -21.11
C LYS A 553 -4.29 17.40 -20.06
N ALA A 554 -5.58 17.66 -19.85
CA ALA A 554 -6.45 16.92 -18.95
C ALA A 554 -7.51 16.14 -19.73
N ASN A 555 -7.63 14.84 -19.47
CA ASN A 555 -8.53 13.95 -20.17
C ASN A 555 -9.20 12.96 -19.20
N GLY A 556 -10.53 12.88 -19.26
CA GLY A 556 -11.33 11.87 -18.55
C GLY A 556 -11.15 11.89 -17.03
N SER A 557 -11.29 10.72 -16.42
CA SER A 557 -11.17 10.49 -14.97
C SER A 557 -9.81 9.91 -14.55
N GLY A 558 -9.08 9.32 -15.50
CA GLY A 558 -7.89 8.50 -15.27
C GLY A 558 -8.18 6.99 -15.28
N ALA A 559 -9.42 6.60 -15.58
CA ALA A 559 -9.77 5.19 -15.72
C ALA A 559 -9.05 4.57 -16.92
N PHE A 560 -8.61 3.33 -16.76
CA PHE A 560 -7.96 2.61 -17.84
C PHE A 560 -8.88 2.46 -19.06
N GLY A 561 -8.30 2.67 -20.26
CA GLY A 561 -9.01 2.47 -21.52
C GLY A 561 -10.07 3.52 -21.88
N GLU A 562 -10.19 4.61 -21.11
CA GLU A 562 -11.12 5.70 -21.43
C GLU A 562 -10.75 6.41 -22.75
N THR A 563 -11.73 7.09 -23.34
CA THR A 563 -11.50 7.91 -24.55
C THR A 563 -10.80 9.22 -24.18
N LEU A 564 -9.99 9.72 -25.11
CA LEU A 564 -9.40 11.05 -25.01
C LEU A 564 -10.37 12.11 -25.58
N SER A 565 -10.18 13.37 -25.18
CA SER A 565 -10.81 14.48 -25.90
C SER A 565 -10.34 14.47 -27.35
N ALA A 566 -11.24 14.75 -28.29
CA ALA A 566 -10.91 14.69 -29.73
C ALA A 566 -9.64 15.51 -30.05
N PRO A 567 -8.62 14.90 -30.63
CA PRO A 567 -7.41 15.60 -31.11
C PRO A 567 -7.78 16.62 -32.17
N ILE A 568 -6.98 17.67 -32.31
CA ILE A 568 -7.20 18.75 -33.29
C ILE A 568 -5.95 18.88 -34.15
N ILE A 569 -6.10 18.77 -35.46
CA ILE A 569 -5.04 19.08 -36.37
C ILE A 569 -4.87 20.61 -36.46
N ALA A 570 -3.68 21.09 -36.22
CA ALA A 570 -3.36 22.49 -36.26
C ALA A 570 -2.41 22.79 -37.41
N GLU A 571 -2.81 23.78 -38.24
CA GLU A 571 -2.00 24.31 -39.34
C GLU A 571 -0.74 25.02 -38.83
N PRO A 572 0.26 25.23 -39.70
CA PRO A 572 1.38 26.11 -39.42
C PRO A 572 0.94 27.50 -38.98
N GLY A 573 1.55 28.04 -37.91
CA GLY A 573 1.23 29.38 -37.42
C GLY A 573 0.11 29.43 -36.36
N ILE A 574 -0.48 28.31 -35.97
CA ILE A 574 -1.46 28.22 -34.86
C ILE A 574 -0.77 27.69 -33.61
N GLY A 575 -0.92 28.41 -32.49
CA GLY A 575 -0.46 28.01 -31.15
C GLY A 575 -1.59 27.63 -30.24
N HIS A 576 -1.29 27.27 -28.95
CA HIS A 576 -2.28 26.89 -27.99
C HIS A 576 -1.99 27.44 -26.56
N THR A 577 -3.03 27.52 -25.74
CA THR A 577 -2.93 27.77 -24.29
C THR A 577 -2.56 26.48 -23.54
N GLN A 578 -2.27 26.58 -22.23
CA GLN A 578 -1.98 25.44 -21.35
C GLN A 578 -3.12 24.40 -21.22
N THR A 579 -4.24 24.62 -21.88
CA THR A 579 -5.30 23.62 -22.05
C THR A 579 -4.83 22.43 -22.91
N PHE A 580 -3.92 22.68 -23.82
CA PHE A 580 -3.44 21.69 -24.81
C PHE A 580 -1.94 21.45 -24.71
N MET A 581 -1.51 20.36 -25.31
CA MET A 581 -0.14 20.04 -25.71
C MET A 581 -0.14 19.78 -27.20
N SER A 582 1.01 19.82 -27.85
CA SER A 582 1.11 19.50 -29.27
C SER A 582 2.03 18.31 -29.54
N ILE A 583 1.59 17.42 -30.44
CA ILE A 583 2.37 16.27 -30.92
C ILE A 583 2.89 16.55 -32.31
N GLY A 584 4.17 16.27 -32.50
CA GLY A 584 4.83 16.27 -33.81
C GLY A 584 5.29 17.66 -34.25
N LYS A 585 6.11 17.60 -35.28
CA LYS A 585 6.59 18.69 -36.14
C LYS A 585 6.49 18.14 -37.56
N CYS A 586 5.24 18.08 -38.07
CA CYS A 586 4.90 17.40 -39.31
C CYS A 586 5.20 18.29 -40.53
N GLU A 587 5.70 17.69 -41.57
CA GLU A 587 5.93 18.38 -42.85
C GLU A 587 4.66 18.50 -43.68
N SER A 588 3.68 17.62 -43.44
CA SER A 588 2.42 17.55 -44.16
C SER A 588 1.21 17.38 -43.23
N GLU A 589 0.04 17.76 -43.76
CA GLU A 589 -1.23 17.49 -43.09
C GLU A 589 -1.51 15.99 -42.94
N GLN A 590 -1.05 15.19 -43.92
CA GLN A 590 -1.20 13.73 -43.91
C GLN A 590 -0.50 13.08 -42.73
N GLU A 591 0.69 13.55 -42.35
CA GLU A 591 1.39 13.11 -41.15
C GLU A 591 0.59 13.46 -39.85
N ALA A 592 0.02 14.67 -39.81
CA ALA A 592 -0.82 15.07 -38.70
C ALA A 592 -2.11 14.23 -38.61
N ILE A 593 -2.71 13.85 -39.74
CA ILE A 593 -3.83 12.91 -39.84
C ILE A 593 -3.41 11.55 -39.30
N ALA A 594 -2.24 11.03 -39.67
CA ALA A 594 -1.69 9.76 -39.19
C ALA A 594 -1.49 9.76 -37.67
N ILE A 595 -0.88 10.82 -37.12
CA ILE A 595 -0.77 11.00 -35.64
C ILE A 595 -2.14 11.01 -34.98
N THR A 596 -3.11 11.71 -35.58
CA THR A 596 -4.49 11.79 -35.04
C THR A 596 -5.15 10.41 -34.97
N LYS A 597 -4.98 9.59 -36.05
CA LYS A 597 -5.47 8.21 -36.06
C LYS A 597 -4.74 7.36 -35.00
N TYR A 598 -3.41 7.47 -34.90
CA TYR A 598 -2.61 6.71 -33.97
C TYR A 598 -3.01 6.95 -32.53
N VAL A 599 -3.16 8.19 -32.07
CA VAL A 599 -3.55 8.49 -30.70
C VAL A 599 -4.98 8.06 -30.34
N LYS A 600 -5.82 7.82 -31.37
CA LYS A 600 -7.16 7.24 -31.21
C LYS A 600 -7.16 5.72 -31.11
N THR A 601 -6.10 5.02 -31.56
CA THR A 601 -6.03 3.55 -31.53
C THR A 601 -6.19 3.03 -30.10
N LYS A 602 -6.80 1.85 -29.97
CA LYS A 602 -6.87 1.14 -28.70
C LYS A 602 -5.49 0.78 -28.18
N PHE A 603 -4.57 0.36 -29.06
CA PHE A 603 -3.18 0.06 -28.71
C PHE A 603 -2.48 1.25 -28.06
N ALA A 604 -2.48 2.42 -28.70
CA ALA A 604 -1.81 3.60 -28.16
C ALA A 604 -2.41 4.03 -26.80
N ARG A 605 -3.73 3.94 -26.65
CA ARG A 605 -4.43 4.28 -25.39
C ARG A 605 -4.24 3.23 -24.31
N ALA A 606 -4.13 1.94 -24.66
CA ALA A 606 -3.71 0.90 -23.74
C ALA A 606 -2.33 1.19 -23.16
N MET A 607 -1.35 1.50 -24.03
CA MET A 607 0.01 1.83 -23.61
C MET A 607 0.10 3.16 -22.86
N LEU A 608 -0.72 4.16 -23.19
CA LEU A 608 -0.87 5.38 -22.42
C LEU A 608 -1.41 5.07 -21.01
N GLY A 609 -2.36 4.15 -20.91
CA GLY A 609 -2.99 3.71 -19.66
C GLY A 609 -2.01 3.09 -18.66
N VAL A 610 -0.84 2.66 -19.10
CA VAL A 610 0.24 2.18 -18.20
C VAL A 610 0.63 3.25 -17.16
N LEU A 611 0.72 4.52 -17.58
CA LEU A 611 1.12 5.62 -16.69
C LEU A 611 0.00 6.62 -16.38
N LYS A 612 -1.07 6.64 -17.18
CA LYS A 612 -2.18 7.58 -17.01
C LYS A 612 -3.21 7.02 -16.01
N ILE A 613 -3.02 7.30 -14.73
CA ILE A 613 -3.89 6.88 -13.63
C ILE A 613 -4.71 8.04 -13.03
N THR A 614 -4.61 9.22 -13.61
CA THR A 614 -5.35 10.44 -13.22
C THR A 614 -5.84 11.16 -14.46
N GLN A 615 -6.63 12.20 -14.27
CA GLN A 615 -7.11 13.07 -15.33
C GLN A 615 -5.95 13.78 -16.06
N ASP A 616 -4.85 14.09 -15.38
CA ASP A 616 -3.70 14.80 -15.96
C ASP A 616 -2.87 13.90 -16.88
N CYS A 617 -2.56 14.38 -18.08
CA CYS A 617 -1.94 13.59 -19.14
C CYS A 617 -0.74 14.30 -19.80
N PRO A 618 0.28 14.75 -19.02
CA PRO A 618 1.46 15.42 -19.54
C PRO A 618 2.34 14.48 -20.38
N ALA A 619 3.29 15.06 -21.14
CA ALA A 619 4.19 14.31 -22.03
C ALA A 619 4.84 13.06 -21.39
N PRO A 620 5.32 13.05 -20.13
CA PRO A 620 5.93 11.85 -19.54
C PRO A 620 4.98 10.64 -19.46
N LYS A 621 3.66 10.84 -19.42
CA LYS A 621 2.68 9.73 -19.41
C LYS A 621 2.67 8.91 -20.69
N TRP A 622 3.17 9.48 -21.80
CA TRP A 622 3.28 8.83 -23.09
C TRP A 622 4.59 8.02 -23.29
N LYS A 623 5.33 7.78 -22.19
CA LYS A 623 6.61 7.05 -22.23
C LYS A 623 6.49 5.66 -22.85
N TYR A 624 5.43 4.92 -22.56
CA TYR A 624 5.22 3.55 -23.07
C TYR A 624 4.51 3.49 -24.43
N VAL A 625 4.04 4.62 -24.96
CA VAL A 625 3.47 4.69 -26.30
C VAL A 625 4.62 4.82 -27.29
N PRO A 626 4.88 3.82 -28.15
CA PRO A 626 5.99 3.89 -29.12
C PRO A 626 5.71 4.89 -30.22
N LEU A 627 6.69 5.70 -30.55
CA LEU A 627 6.65 6.56 -31.72
C LEU A 627 6.61 5.71 -32.99
N GLN A 628 5.75 6.05 -33.92
CA GLN A 628 5.66 5.42 -35.23
C GLN A 628 6.26 6.34 -36.31
N ASP A 629 6.57 5.77 -37.48
CA ASP A 629 6.78 6.56 -38.70
C ASP A 629 5.39 6.96 -39.22
N PHE A 630 5.15 8.25 -39.35
CA PHE A 630 3.90 8.83 -39.88
C PHE A 630 4.00 9.28 -41.32
N THR A 631 5.15 9.09 -41.97
CA THR A 631 5.39 9.45 -43.35
C THR A 631 4.79 8.41 -44.33
N ALA A 632 4.87 8.69 -45.62
CA ALA A 632 4.44 7.77 -46.66
C ALA A 632 5.29 6.47 -46.72
N HIS A 633 6.42 6.42 -46.02
CA HIS A 633 7.33 5.25 -45.98
C HIS A 633 7.05 4.33 -44.79
N SER A 634 6.02 4.64 -43.99
CA SER A 634 5.64 3.86 -42.82
C SER A 634 5.31 2.41 -43.15
N ASP A 635 5.66 1.51 -42.23
CA ASP A 635 5.21 0.12 -42.23
C ASP A 635 3.72 -0.03 -41.83
N ILE A 636 3.09 1.06 -41.39
CA ILE A 636 1.66 1.15 -41.08
C ILE A 636 0.95 1.91 -42.20
N ASP A 637 -0.09 1.34 -42.77
CA ASP A 637 -0.98 2.00 -43.73
C ASP A 637 -1.95 2.95 -43.03
N TRP A 638 -1.58 4.21 -42.94
CA TRP A 638 -2.37 5.27 -42.28
C TRP A 638 -3.61 5.68 -43.08
N SER A 639 -3.82 5.18 -44.29
CA SER A 639 -5.07 5.42 -45.06
C SER A 639 -6.25 4.66 -44.42
N LYS A 640 -5.98 3.58 -43.70
CA LYS A 640 -6.98 2.67 -43.12
C LYS A 640 -7.75 3.30 -41.96
N SER A 641 -8.82 2.64 -41.57
CA SER A 641 -9.58 2.96 -40.37
C SER A 641 -8.76 2.76 -39.09
N VAL A 642 -9.17 3.38 -37.98
CA VAL A 642 -8.49 3.24 -36.69
C VAL A 642 -8.43 1.77 -36.24
N ALA A 643 -9.52 1.01 -36.43
CA ALA A 643 -9.57 -0.42 -36.10
C ALA A 643 -8.59 -1.26 -36.96
N GLU A 644 -8.48 -0.98 -38.27
CA GLU A 644 -7.52 -1.68 -39.11
C GLU A 644 -6.08 -1.31 -38.79
N ILE A 645 -5.84 -0.09 -38.33
CA ILE A 645 -4.52 0.36 -37.81
C ILE A 645 -4.19 -0.38 -36.51
N ASP A 646 -5.14 -0.57 -35.61
CA ASP A 646 -4.95 -1.40 -34.40
C ASP A 646 -4.48 -2.82 -34.76
N GLN A 647 -5.12 -3.47 -35.76
CA GLN A 647 -4.71 -4.79 -36.22
C GLN A 647 -3.29 -4.82 -36.81
N GLN A 648 -2.85 -3.73 -37.47
CA GLN A 648 -1.47 -3.62 -37.95
C GLN A 648 -0.48 -3.48 -36.78
N LEU A 649 -0.80 -2.68 -35.76
CA LEU A 649 0.00 -2.49 -34.58
C LEU A 649 0.11 -3.78 -33.74
N TYR A 650 -0.99 -4.54 -33.60
CA TYR A 650 -0.98 -5.84 -32.90
C TYR A 650 -0.01 -6.81 -33.58
N ARG A 651 -0.02 -6.89 -34.90
CA ARG A 651 0.94 -7.72 -35.67
C ARG A 651 2.37 -7.20 -35.55
N LYS A 652 2.59 -5.88 -35.65
CA LYS A 652 3.92 -5.26 -35.55
C LYS A 652 4.61 -5.61 -34.24
N TYR A 653 3.87 -5.64 -33.13
CA TYR A 653 4.40 -5.91 -31.79
C TYR A 653 4.18 -7.35 -31.32
N ASP A 654 3.76 -8.26 -32.20
CA ASP A 654 3.56 -9.69 -31.94
C ASP A 654 2.70 -9.94 -30.70
N LEU A 655 1.53 -9.29 -30.62
CA LEU A 655 0.59 -9.47 -29.53
C LEU A 655 -0.07 -10.85 -29.62
N THR A 656 -0.21 -11.51 -28.45
CA THR A 656 -0.96 -12.77 -28.33
C THR A 656 -2.46 -12.52 -28.42
N ALA A 657 -3.24 -13.60 -28.62
CA ALA A 657 -4.71 -13.53 -28.63
C ALA A 657 -5.26 -12.94 -27.32
N ASP A 658 -4.71 -13.37 -26.17
CA ASP A 658 -5.13 -12.90 -24.85
C ASP A 658 -4.85 -11.40 -24.64
N GLU A 659 -3.68 -10.92 -25.12
CA GLU A 659 -3.31 -9.50 -25.07
C GLU A 659 -4.21 -8.63 -25.94
N ILE A 660 -4.56 -9.13 -27.14
CA ILE A 660 -5.49 -8.46 -28.05
C ILE A 660 -6.90 -8.43 -27.42
N GLU A 661 -7.38 -9.56 -26.90
CA GLU A 661 -8.68 -9.65 -26.25
C GLU A 661 -8.75 -8.69 -25.05
N PHE A 662 -7.68 -8.62 -24.24
CA PHE A 662 -7.60 -7.69 -23.14
C PHE A 662 -7.77 -6.22 -23.59
N ILE A 663 -7.05 -5.82 -24.66
CA ILE A 663 -7.16 -4.46 -25.19
C ILE A 663 -8.56 -4.21 -25.75
N GLU A 664 -9.10 -5.15 -26.52
CA GLU A 664 -10.40 -5.01 -27.16
C GLU A 664 -11.57 -4.89 -26.15
N ILE A 665 -11.51 -5.59 -25.03
CA ILE A 665 -12.51 -5.55 -23.98
C ILE A 665 -12.39 -4.30 -23.10
N HIS A 666 -11.17 -3.93 -22.71
CA HIS A 666 -10.97 -2.91 -21.69
C HIS A 666 -10.76 -1.51 -22.24
N VAL A 667 -10.40 -1.34 -23.51
CA VAL A 667 -10.20 -0.03 -24.14
C VAL A 667 -11.39 0.35 -25.01
N LYS A 668 -12.08 1.43 -24.63
CA LYS A 668 -13.26 1.92 -25.34
C LYS A 668 -12.91 2.32 -26.78
N GLU A 669 -13.82 2.09 -27.71
CA GLU A 669 -13.65 2.57 -29.09
C GLU A 669 -13.64 4.11 -29.11
N MET A 670 -12.83 4.68 -30.01
CA MET A 670 -12.74 6.12 -30.24
C MET A 670 -12.75 6.38 -31.75
N ALA A 671 -13.88 6.93 -32.24
CA ALA A 671 -14.10 7.24 -33.66
C ALA A 671 -13.18 8.37 -34.19
#